data_d2e50aa3279c9e95780d0c5fe6527434
#
_entry.id   d2e50aa3279c9e95780d0c5fe6527434
#
_cell.length_a   1.000
_cell.length_b   1.000
_cell.length_c   1.000
_cell.angle_alpha   90.00
_cell.angle_beta   90.00
_cell.angle_gamma   90.00
#
_symmetry.space_group_name_H-M   'P 1'
#
loop_
_entity.id
_entity.type
_entity.pdbx_description
1 polymer ?
#
loop_
_entity_poly.entity_id
_entity_poly.type
_entity_poly.pdbx_seq_one_letter_code
_entity_poly.pdbx_strand_id
1 'polypeptide(L)'
;MIMERKFQPVIVFSFSRRECEQHAMSMSKLDFNTPEEKDDVEQVFQNALLCLNEEDRNLPAIELMLPLLKRGIAVHHSGLLPVIKELVELFFQEGLVKALFATETFAMGLNMPAKTVVFTAVRKWDGDSHRFISSGEYIQMSGRAGRRGKDDRGICIIMIDEQMEMNTLRDMVLGKPAPLVSTFRLSYYSILNLMSRAEGQFTAEHVIKNSFHQFQYEKALPDMGNKVSKLEEEAAFLESSGEVEVAEFHKLKLEIAQHEKKLMSEITRPERVLYYLGSGRLVKVREGGTDWGWGVVVNVVKKPSAGLGTLPPRGGGYIVDTLLHCSTGSNENGSRPKPCPPHPGEKGEMHVVPVQLPLISALSKIRISVPPDLRPLEARQSILLALQELESRFPQGLPKLNPVKDMKIEDTEIVELVNQIEELEHKLFVHPLNKSQDVNQIRCFQRKAEVNHEIQQLKSKMRDSQIQKFRDELKNRSRVLKKLGHIDADGVVQLKGRAACLIDTGDELLVTELMFNGTFNDLDHHQVAALASCFIPVDKSSEQINLRTELAKPLQQLQESARKIAEIQHECKLEVNVDEYVESTVRPFLMDVIYCWSKGASFAEVIQMTDIFEGSIIRSARRLDEFLNQLRAAAQAVGEVTLENKFAAASGSLRRGIMFANSLYL
;
A
#
# COMPACT_ATOMS: atom_id res chain seq x y z
N MET A 1 24.52 22.57 -17.11
CA MET A 1 23.78 22.16 -18.32
C MET A 1 22.46 22.93 -18.50
N ILE A 2 21.50 22.90 -17.58
CA ILE A 2 20.17 23.56 -17.77
C ILE A 2 20.33 25.08 -17.90
N MET A 3 21.06 25.71 -17.00
CA MET A 3 21.28 27.16 -17.02
C MET A 3 22.18 27.60 -18.17
N GLU A 4 23.26 26.89 -18.46
CA GLU A 4 24.19 27.14 -19.56
C GLU A 4 23.48 27.11 -20.92
N ARG A 5 22.53 26.15 -21.10
CA ARG A 5 21.78 26.01 -22.34
C ARG A 5 20.49 26.84 -22.39
N LYS A 6 20.24 27.65 -21.35
CA LYS A 6 19.02 28.46 -21.20
C LYS A 6 17.72 27.63 -21.27
N PHE A 7 17.69 26.51 -20.55
CA PHE A 7 16.55 25.59 -20.49
C PHE A 7 15.59 25.88 -19.32
N GLN A 8 15.82 26.97 -18.60
CA GLN A 8 14.88 27.43 -17.57
C GLN A 8 13.64 28.12 -18.18
N PRO A 9 12.48 28.13 -17.46
CA PRO A 9 12.24 27.50 -16.18
C PRO A 9 12.18 25.97 -16.26
N VAL A 10 12.59 25.32 -15.17
CA VAL A 10 12.61 23.88 -15.06
C VAL A 10 11.72 23.40 -13.92
N ILE A 11 10.96 22.33 -14.15
CA ILE A 11 10.27 21.57 -13.11
C ILE A 11 11.07 20.29 -12.89
N VAL A 12 11.56 20.11 -11.67
CA VAL A 12 12.27 18.90 -11.26
C VAL A 12 11.32 18.06 -10.43
N PHE A 13 10.84 16.96 -11.02
CA PHE A 13 9.93 16.03 -10.35
C PHE A 13 10.67 15.02 -9.49
N SER A 14 10.18 14.84 -8.27
CA SER A 14 10.57 13.82 -7.34
C SER A 14 9.34 13.16 -6.75
N PHE A 15 9.43 11.91 -6.30
CA PHE A 15 8.30 11.17 -5.72
C PHE A 15 8.27 11.20 -4.20
N SER A 16 9.12 12.01 -3.58
CA SER A 16 9.16 12.25 -2.15
C SER A 16 9.13 13.74 -1.84
N ARG A 17 8.25 14.15 -0.95
CA ARG A 17 8.16 15.54 -0.46
C ARG A 17 9.49 15.98 0.15
N ARG A 18 10.12 15.12 0.95
CA ARG A 18 11.40 15.38 1.60
C ARG A 18 12.53 15.54 0.59
N GLU A 19 12.55 14.72 -0.45
CA GLU A 19 13.55 14.86 -1.54
C GLU A 19 13.41 16.18 -2.28
N CYS A 20 12.18 16.64 -2.55
CA CYS A 20 11.96 17.97 -3.13
C CYS A 20 12.60 19.07 -2.29
N GLU A 21 12.38 19.05 -0.98
CA GLU A 21 12.96 20.02 -0.05
C GLU A 21 14.49 19.90 0.02
N GLN A 22 15.02 18.69 0.08
CA GLN A 22 16.47 18.44 0.10
C GLN A 22 17.16 18.94 -1.17
N HIS A 23 16.57 18.70 -2.34
CA HIS A 23 17.10 19.17 -3.61
C HIS A 23 17.10 20.71 -3.68
N ALA A 24 16.02 21.34 -3.27
CA ALA A 24 15.93 22.80 -3.22
C ALA A 24 16.97 23.39 -2.26
N MET A 25 17.13 22.81 -1.07
CA MET A 25 18.11 23.27 -0.08
C MET A 25 19.55 23.04 -0.54
N SER A 26 19.85 21.97 -1.26
CA SER A 26 21.16 21.72 -1.84
C SER A 26 21.58 22.80 -2.85
N MET A 27 20.62 23.48 -3.47
CA MET A 27 20.79 24.56 -4.43
C MET A 27 20.61 25.95 -3.82
N SER A 28 20.48 26.08 -2.52
CA SER A 28 20.18 27.32 -1.81
C SER A 28 21.22 28.43 -2.01
N LYS A 29 22.44 28.09 -2.42
CA LYS A 29 23.52 29.05 -2.72
C LYS A 29 23.47 29.63 -4.13
N LEU A 30 22.69 29.02 -5.02
CA LEU A 30 22.51 29.48 -6.39
C LEU A 30 21.50 30.61 -6.43
N ASP A 31 21.71 31.55 -7.35
CA ASP A 31 20.89 32.74 -7.51
C ASP A 31 20.55 32.93 -8.99
N PHE A 32 19.26 32.86 -9.30
CA PHE A 32 18.75 32.89 -10.67
C PHE A 32 17.95 34.16 -11.00
N ASN A 33 17.63 34.97 -9.98
CA ASN A 33 16.82 36.16 -10.15
C ASN A 33 17.66 37.43 -10.14
N THR A 34 17.18 38.41 -10.89
CA THR A 34 17.73 39.77 -10.87
C THR A 34 17.35 40.49 -9.58
N PRO A 35 18.07 41.61 -9.20
CA PRO A 35 17.67 42.40 -8.05
C PRO A 35 16.21 42.91 -8.10
N GLU A 36 15.74 43.30 -9.29
CA GLU A 36 14.34 43.76 -9.47
C GLU A 36 13.35 42.62 -9.24
N GLU A 37 13.65 41.42 -9.76
CA GLU A 37 12.82 40.24 -9.53
C GLU A 37 12.78 39.85 -8.05
N LYS A 38 13.87 39.99 -7.31
CA LYS A 38 13.93 39.75 -5.87
C LYS A 38 13.04 40.75 -5.09
N ASP A 39 13.03 41.99 -5.48
CA ASP A 39 12.19 43.03 -4.86
C ASP A 39 10.72 42.75 -5.13
N ASP A 40 10.35 42.33 -6.34
CA ASP A 40 9.01 41.94 -6.70
C ASP A 40 8.55 40.74 -5.87
N VAL A 41 9.37 39.72 -5.72
CA VAL A 41 9.09 38.53 -4.88
C VAL A 41 8.89 38.93 -3.43
N GLU A 42 9.78 39.77 -2.87
CA GLU A 42 9.66 40.25 -1.49
C GLU A 42 8.34 41.00 -1.26
N GLN A 43 8.00 41.91 -2.15
CA GLN A 43 6.81 42.74 -2.03
C GLN A 43 5.52 41.89 -2.10
N VAL A 44 5.41 41.01 -3.08
CA VAL A 44 4.25 40.14 -3.24
C VAL A 44 4.15 39.16 -2.08
N PHE A 45 5.27 38.61 -1.64
CA PHE A 45 5.32 37.70 -0.51
C PHE A 45 4.82 38.35 0.79
N GLN A 46 5.33 39.55 1.12
CA GLN A 46 4.90 40.29 2.30
C GLN A 46 3.42 40.67 2.22
N ASN A 47 2.93 41.09 1.06
CA ASN A 47 1.52 41.39 0.86
C ASN A 47 0.61 40.15 1.05
N ALA A 48 1.05 38.99 0.58
CA ALA A 48 0.32 37.74 0.75
C ALA A 48 0.23 37.33 2.23
N LEU A 49 1.28 37.56 3.01
CA LEU A 49 1.28 37.28 4.45
C LEU A 49 0.29 38.11 5.25
N LEU A 50 -0.19 39.26 4.71
CA LEU A 50 -1.22 40.06 5.36
C LEU A 50 -2.58 39.35 5.47
N CYS A 51 -2.82 38.31 4.70
CA CYS A 51 -4.01 37.45 4.85
C CYS A 51 -3.94 36.55 6.09
N LEU A 52 -2.76 36.39 6.69
CA LEU A 52 -2.55 35.63 7.92
C LEU A 52 -2.57 36.52 9.14
N ASN A 53 -2.94 35.95 10.30
CA ASN A 53 -2.79 36.59 11.60
C ASN A 53 -1.31 36.87 11.88
N GLU A 54 -1.02 37.88 12.70
CA GLU A 54 0.38 38.23 13.03
C GLU A 54 1.19 37.08 13.60
N GLU A 55 0.56 36.23 14.41
CA GLU A 55 1.20 35.05 15.00
C GLU A 55 1.70 34.05 13.95
N ASP A 56 0.99 33.95 12.83
CA ASP A 56 1.25 32.94 11.78
C ASP A 56 2.23 33.45 10.69
N ARG A 57 2.57 34.73 10.68
CA ARG A 57 3.45 35.32 9.66
C ARG A 57 4.92 34.94 9.80
N ASN A 58 5.34 34.52 10.98
CA ASN A 58 6.73 34.17 11.30
C ASN A 58 6.94 32.65 11.51
N LEU A 59 6.10 31.81 10.92
CA LEU A 59 6.28 30.36 10.97
C LEU A 59 7.61 29.96 10.31
N PRO A 60 8.31 28.93 10.83
CA PRO A 60 9.60 28.50 10.28
C PRO A 60 9.56 28.17 8.79
N ALA A 61 8.48 27.58 8.31
CA ALA A 61 8.32 27.26 6.88
C ALA A 61 8.25 28.52 6.01
N ILE A 62 7.64 29.58 6.50
CA ILE A 62 7.54 30.89 5.81
C ILE A 62 8.93 31.56 5.75
N GLU A 63 9.63 31.59 6.87
CA GLU A 63 10.98 32.19 6.94
C GLU A 63 12.00 31.43 6.08
N LEU A 64 11.85 30.11 5.97
CA LEU A 64 12.73 29.26 5.16
C LEU A 64 12.51 29.47 3.66
N MET A 65 11.26 29.66 3.22
CA MET A 65 10.90 29.72 1.81
C MET A 65 11.24 31.04 1.13
N LEU A 66 11.14 32.17 1.84
CA LEU A 66 11.38 33.48 1.24
C LEU A 66 12.76 33.64 0.63
N PRO A 67 13.88 33.27 1.29
CA PRO A 67 15.20 33.34 0.70
C PRO A 67 15.36 32.53 -0.57
N LEU A 68 14.76 31.33 -0.64
CA LEU A 68 14.78 30.48 -1.83
C LEU A 68 13.99 31.11 -2.97
N LEU A 69 12.80 31.61 -2.71
CA LEU A 69 11.93 32.26 -3.70
C LEU A 69 12.59 33.51 -4.28
N LYS A 70 13.25 34.30 -3.47
CA LYS A 70 14.03 35.46 -3.95
C LYS A 70 15.14 35.07 -4.92
N ARG A 71 15.69 33.87 -4.79
CA ARG A 71 16.72 33.32 -5.69
C ARG A 71 16.16 32.60 -6.91
N GLY A 72 14.84 32.52 -7.04
CA GLY A 72 14.18 31.83 -8.14
C GLY A 72 14.06 30.32 -7.95
N ILE A 73 14.20 29.82 -6.73
CA ILE A 73 14.11 28.42 -6.34
C ILE A 73 12.85 28.23 -5.52
N ALA A 74 12.06 27.20 -5.84
CA ALA A 74 10.85 26.89 -5.11
C ALA A 74 10.63 25.38 -4.95
N VAL A 75 9.81 25.04 -3.97
CA VAL A 75 9.31 23.70 -3.72
C VAL A 75 7.79 23.72 -3.83
N HIS A 76 7.20 22.67 -4.41
CA HIS A 76 5.75 22.51 -4.47
C HIS A 76 5.36 21.07 -4.21
N HIS A 77 4.70 20.82 -3.08
CA HIS A 77 4.11 19.55 -2.72
C HIS A 77 2.92 19.73 -1.76
N SER A 78 2.14 18.70 -1.59
CA SER A 78 0.91 18.73 -0.77
C SER A 78 1.13 18.95 0.73
N GLY A 79 2.36 18.84 1.22
CA GLY A 79 2.72 19.09 2.62
C GLY A 79 3.04 20.55 2.96
N LEU A 80 3.09 21.45 1.99
CA LEU A 80 3.35 22.86 2.21
C LEU A 80 2.12 23.58 2.79
N LEU A 81 2.37 24.66 3.54
CA LEU A 81 1.32 25.61 3.90
C LEU A 81 0.58 26.09 2.65
N PRO A 82 -0.76 26.14 2.67
CA PRO A 82 -1.53 26.56 1.50
C PRO A 82 -1.11 27.92 0.93
N VAL A 83 -0.84 28.90 1.79
CA VAL A 83 -0.38 30.22 1.36
C VAL A 83 0.95 30.17 0.61
N ILE A 84 1.90 29.37 1.08
CA ILE A 84 3.20 29.17 0.43
C ILE A 84 3.02 28.47 -0.92
N LYS A 85 2.21 27.44 -0.94
CA LYS A 85 1.91 26.66 -2.15
C LYS A 85 1.32 27.54 -3.24
N GLU A 86 0.34 28.37 -2.90
CA GLU A 86 -0.30 29.33 -3.82
C GLU A 86 0.68 30.42 -4.26
N LEU A 87 1.52 30.94 -3.37
CA LEU A 87 2.58 31.89 -3.72
C LEU A 87 3.58 31.31 -4.72
N VAL A 88 4.02 30.08 -4.52
CA VAL A 88 4.89 29.37 -5.47
C VAL A 88 4.23 29.28 -6.84
N GLU A 89 2.95 28.94 -6.89
CA GLU A 89 2.18 28.87 -8.13
C GLU A 89 2.11 30.21 -8.85
N LEU A 90 1.84 31.30 -8.13
CA LEU A 90 1.81 32.67 -8.66
C LEU A 90 3.18 33.09 -9.17
N PHE A 91 4.24 32.88 -8.41
CA PHE A 91 5.59 33.26 -8.82
C PHE A 91 6.09 32.43 -10.01
N PHE A 92 5.70 31.15 -10.07
CA PHE A 92 6.03 30.32 -11.22
C PHE A 92 5.32 30.81 -12.49
N GLN A 93 4.07 31.18 -12.39
CA GLN A 93 3.28 31.71 -13.49
C GLN A 93 3.87 33.05 -14.01
N GLU A 94 4.31 33.91 -13.11
CA GLU A 94 4.93 35.22 -13.46
C GLU A 94 6.40 35.10 -13.91
N GLY A 95 6.97 33.91 -13.95
CA GLY A 95 8.34 33.68 -14.38
C GLY A 95 9.41 34.06 -13.34
N LEU A 96 9.03 34.24 -12.08
CA LEU A 96 9.93 34.58 -10.97
C LEU A 96 10.56 33.33 -10.33
N VAL A 97 10.07 32.15 -10.63
CA VAL A 97 10.67 30.86 -10.27
C VAL A 97 11.33 30.24 -11.49
N LYS A 98 12.64 30.02 -11.41
CA LYS A 98 13.45 29.45 -12.50
C LYS A 98 13.65 27.93 -12.32
N ALA A 99 13.69 27.45 -11.09
CA ALA A 99 13.81 26.04 -10.73
C ALA A 99 12.75 25.68 -9.68
N LEU A 100 11.84 24.79 -10.05
CA LEU A 100 10.78 24.28 -9.19
C LEU A 100 11.01 22.80 -8.91
N PHE A 101 11.11 22.45 -7.64
CA PHE A 101 11.17 21.07 -7.17
C PHE A 101 9.78 20.65 -6.71
N ALA A 102 9.17 19.72 -7.43
CA ALA A 102 7.77 19.37 -7.22
C ALA A 102 7.54 17.85 -7.16
N THR A 103 6.48 17.47 -6.48
CA THR A 103 5.92 16.14 -6.57
C THR A 103 4.92 16.04 -7.74
N GLU A 104 4.52 14.83 -8.10
CA GLU A 104 3.60 14.57 -9.23
C GLU A 104 2.28 15.34 -9.15
N THR A 105 1.85 15.74 -7.95
CA THR A 105 0.61 16.52 -7.76
C THR A 105 0.61 17.85 -8.50
N PHE A 106 1.76 18.46 -8.70
CA PHE A 106 1.89 19.69 -9.49
C PHE A 106 1.49 19.50 -10.96
N ALA A 107 1.74 18.31 -11.51
CA ALA A 107 1.36 17.98 -12.88
C ALA A 107 -0.15 17.72 -13.05
N MET A 108 -0.85 17.33 -11.98
CA MET A 108 -2.24 16.88 -12.06
C MET A 108 -3.26 18.00 -11.99
N GLY A 109 -3.08 18.95 -11.07
CA GLY A 109 -4.10 19.95 -10.76
C GLY A 109 -3.95 21.29 -11.46
N LEU A 110 -2.77 21.58 -12.00
CA LEU A 110 -2.40 22.90 -12.48
C LEU A 110 -1.92 22.85 -13.93
N ASN A 111 -2.36 23.81 -14.74
CA ASN A 111 -1.83 23.98 -16.10
C ASN A 111 -0.68 24.99 -16.10
N MET A 112 0.42 24.61 -15.53
CA MET A 112 1.62 25.48 -15.41
C MET A 112 2.82 24.80 -16.08
N PRO A 113 3.02 25.03 -17.38
CA PRO A 113 4.13 24.45 -18.12
C PRO A 113 5.45 25.16 -17.84
N ALA A 114 6.54 24.43 -18.00
CA ALA A 114 7.90 24.92 -17.99
C ALA A 114 8.56 24.64 -19.34
N LYS A 115 9.71 25.24 -19.60
CA LYS A 115 10.51 24.88 -20.78
C LYS A 115 11.04 23.46 -20.67
N THR A 116 11.48 23.08 -19.46
CA THR A 116 12.13 21.79 -19.19
C THR A 116 11.47 21.08 -18.03
N VAL A 117 11.35 19.76 -18.15
CA VAL A 117 10.95 18.84 -17.08
C VAL A 117 12.07 17.87 -16.84
N VAL A 118 12.42 17.64 -15.58
CA VAL A 118 13.40 16.66 -15.13
C VAL A 118 12.76 15.64 -14.21
N PHE A 119 12.98 14.36 -14.49
CA PHE A 119 12.64 13.27 -13.58
C PHE A 119 13.89 12.86 -12.82
N THR A 120 13.91 13.03 -11.50
CA THR A 120 15.03 12.61 -10.64
C THR A 120 15.06 11.11 -10.41
N ALA A 121 13.92 10.46 -10.56
CA ALA A 121 13.74 9.02 -10.44
C ALA A 121 12.60 8.56 -11.34
N VAL A 122 12.58 7.28 -11.65
CA VAL A 122 11.53 6.65 -12.46
C VAL A 122 10.71 5.61 -11.69
N ARG A 123 11.00 5.46 -10.40
CA ARG A 123 10.27 4.58 -9.48
C ARG A 123 9.59 5.38 -8.39
N LYS A 124 8.40 4.96 -8.01
CA LYS A 124 7.66 5.53 -6.89
C LYS A 124 7.09 4.45 -5.98
N TRP A 125 6.82 4.84 -4.75
CA TRP A 125 6.03 4.06 -3.81
C TRP A 125 4.54 4.33 -4.05
N ASP A 126 3.74 3.29 -4.31
CA ASP A 126 2.31 3.42 -4.62
C ASP A 126 1.38 3.13 -3.42
N GLY A 127 1.95 2.87 -2.26
CA GLY A 127 1.25 2.45 -1.05
C GLY A 127 1.56 1.01 -0.64
N ASP A 128 1.84 0.14 -1.61
CA ASP A 128 2.16 -1.27 -1.39
C ASP A 128 3.59 -1.64 -1.80
N SER A 129 4.06 -1.10 -2.91
CA SER A 129 5.36 -1.47 -3.49
C SER A 129 6.04 -0.32 -4.20
N HIS A 130 7.37 -0.43 -4.36
CA HIS A 130 8.13 0.41 -5.27
C HIS A 130 7.98 -0.11 -6.69
N ARG A 131 7.35 0.67 -7.56
CA ARG A 131 7.14 0.35 -8.96
C ARG A 131 7.64 1.44 -9.88
N PHE A 132 7.88 1.11 -11.14
CA PHE A 132 8.09 2.11 -12.18
C PHE A 132 6.83 2.94 -12.40
N ILE A 133 7.01 4.21 -12.74
CA ILE A 133 5.90 5.06 -13.15
C ILE A 133 5.27 4.50 -14.43
N SER A 134 3.95 4.62 -14.52
CA SER A 134 3.23 4.19 -15.72
C SER A 134 3.45 5.18 -16.87
N SER A 135 3.17 4.74 -18.09
CA SER A 135 3.19 5.62 -19.27
C SER A 135 2.25 6.82 -19.11
N GLY A 136 1.08 6.63 -18.50
CA GLY A 136 0.13 7.71 -18.23
C GLY A 136 0.69 8.76 -17.25
N GLU A 137 1.30 8.30 -16.17
CA GLU A 137 1.98 9.18 -15.20
C GLU A 137 3.14 9.95 -15.86
N TYR A 138 3.95 9.26 -16.65
CA TYR A 138 5.03 9.88 -17.40
C TYR A 138 4.53 10.96 -18.35
N ILE A 139 3.51 10.66 -19.17
CA ILE A 139 2.94 11.61 -20.13
C ILE A 139 2.38 12.84 -19.41
N GLN A 140 1.72 12.65 -18.30
CA GLN A 140 1.11 13.73 -17.52
C GLN A 140 2.17 14.71 -16.97
N MET A 141 3.29 14.19 -16.48
CA MET A 141 4.41 14.99 -15.97
C MET A 141 5.27 15.56 -17.09
N SER A 142 5.65 14.76 -18.08
CA SER A 142 6.45 15.21 -19.24
C SER A 142 5.69 16.20 -20.11
N GLY A 143 4.36 16.10 -20.13
CA GLY A 143 3.46 17.04 -20.83
C GLY A 143 3.48 18.46 -20.26
N ARG A 144 4.19 18.70 -19.16
CA ARG A 144 4.47 20.05 -18.65
C ARG A 144 5.69 20.70 -19.34
N ALA A 145 6.43 19.96 -20.13
CA ALA A 145 7.56 20.48 -20.89
C ALA A 145 7.10 21.21 -22.15
N GLY A 146 7.56 22.44 -22.33
CA GLY A 146 7.23 23.31 -23.45
C GLY A 146 6.03 24.22 -23.19
N ARG A 147 6.28 25.52 -23.32
CA ARG A 147 5.25 26.57 -23.18
C ARG A 147 4.81 27.01 -24.56
N ARG A 148 3.56 26.73 -24.90
CA ARG A 148 2.99 27.09 -26.20
C ARG A 148 3.09 28.60 -26.47
N GLY A 149 3.62 28.98 -27.64
CA GLY A 149 3.83 30.37 -28.04
C GLY A 149 5.08 31.06 -27.45
N LYS A 150 5.81 30.39 -26.55
CA LYS A 150 7.05 30.91 -25.94
C LYS A 150 8.29 30.07 -26.27
N ASP A 151 8.12 28.76 -26.35
CA ASP A 151 9.20 27.82 -26.60
C ASP A 151 9.01 27.10 -27.93
N ASP A 152 10.09 26.93 -28.70
CA ASP A 152 10.07 26.19 -29.97
C ASP A 152 9.87 24.68 -29.72
N ARG A 153 10.35 24.19 -28.58
CA ARG A 153 10.20 22.79 -28.15
C ARG A 153 10.27 22.67 -26.62
N GLY A 154 9.59 21.65 -26.10
CA GLY A 154 9.74 21.21 -24.72
C GLY A 154 10.91 20.25 -24.57
N ILE A 155 11.57 20.30 -23.43
CA ILE A 155 12.71 19.43 -23.08
C ILE A 155 12.34 18.57 -21.88
N CYS A 156 12.52 17.27 -22.05
CA CYS A 156 12.33 16.31 -20.97
C CYS A 156 13.63 15.56 -20.71
N ILE A 157 14.11 15.59 -19.48
CA ILE A 157 15.33 14.93 -19.04
C ILE A 157 14.92 13.87 -18.02
N ILE A 158 15.29 12.62 -18.28
CA ILE A 158 15.02 11.50 -17.39
C ILE A 158 16.36 11.04 -16.82
N MET A 159 16.51 11.13 -15.50
CA MET A 159 17.64 10.54 -14.80
C MET A 159 17.34 9.05 -14.58
N ILE A 160 18.07 8.21 -15.28
CA ILE A 160 17.93 6.75 -15.21
C ILE A 160 19.16 6.12 -14.59
N ASP A 161 18.98 4.98 -13.97
CA ASP A 161 20.05 4.10 -13.55
C ASP A 161 20.56 3.31 -14.77
N GLU A 162 21.87 3.06 -14.85
CA GLU A 162 22.49 2.24 -15.91
C GLU A 162 21.90 0.82 -16.00
N GLN A 163 21.32 0.35 -14.90
CA GLN A 163 20.69 -0.98 -14.81
C GLN A 163 19.25 -1.02 -15.31
N MET A 164 18.67 0.10 -15.69
CA MET A 164 17.31 0.13 -16.22
C MET A 164 17.27 -0.53 -17.60
N GLU A 165 16.41 -1.54 -17.74
CA GLU A 165 16.21 -2.22 -19.01
C GLU A 165 15.63 -1.25 -20.06
N MET A 166 16.19 -1.26 -21.26
CA MET A 166 15.75 -0.40 -22.36
C MET A 166 14.27 -0.60 -22.72
N ASN A 167 13.77 -1.84 -22.63
CA ASN A 167 12.37 -2.14 -22.90
C ASN A 167 11.44 -1.50 -21.87
N THR A 168 11.80 -1.51 -20.59
CA THR A 168 11.04 -0.86 -19.53
C THR A 168 10.98 0.65 -19.74
N LEU A 169 12.11 1.26 -20.11
CA LEU A 169 12.16 2.68 -20.45
C LEU A 169 11.29 3.01 -21.67
N ARG A 170 11.35 2.17 -22.72
CA ARG A 170 10.53 2.35 -23.93
C ARG A 170 9.04 2.25 -23.60
N ASP A 171 8.64 1.26 -22.80
CA ASP A 171 7.24 1.07 -22.38
C ASP A 171 6.73 2.25 -21.54
N MET A 172 7.58 2.83 -20.71
CA MET A 172 7.25 4.02 -19.93
C MET A 172 7.05 5.25 -20.83
N VAL A 173 7.94 5.49 -21.78
CA VAL A 173 7.93 6.70 -22.64
C VAL A 173 6.94 6.60 -23.79
N LEU A 174 6.84 5.43 -24.42
CA LEU A 174 6.04 5.20 -25.64
C LEU A 174 4.83 4.28 -25.40
N GLY A 175 4.58 3.87 -24.18
CA GLY A 175 3.49 2.97 -23.83
C GLY A 175 2.12 3.58 -24.07
N LYS A 176 1.11 2.70 -24.10
CA LYS A 176 -0.28 3.11 -24.22
C LYS A 176 -0.83 3.67 -22.92
N PRO A 177 -1.83 4.56 -22.96
CA PRO A 177 -2.55 4.98 -21.77
C PRO A 177 -3.10 3.78 -21.00
N ALA A 178 -3.12 3.88 -19.67
CA ALA A 178 -3.74 2.85 -18.84
C ALA A 178 -5.22 2.71 -19.18
N PRO A 179 -5.76 1.48 -19.26
CA PRO A 179 -7.17 1.27 -19.47
C PRO A 179 -7.98 1.81 -18.29
N LEU A 180 -9.17 2.31 -18.59
CA LEU A 180 -10.13 2.70 -17.56
C LEU A 180 -10.69 1.43 -16.92
N VAL A 181 -10.42 1.24 -15.63
CA VAL A 181 -10.87 0.09 -14.85
C VAL A 181 -11.76 0.56 -13.71
N SER A 182 -12.90 -0.10 -13.52
CA SER A 182 -13.79 0.20 -12.41
C SER A 182 -13.18 -0.22 -11.08
N THR A 183 -13.20 0.70 -10.11
CA THR A 183 -12.84 0.46 -8.72
C THR A 183 -14.08 0.31 -7.82
N PHE A 184 -15.25 0.11 -8.41
CA PHE A 184 -16.51 0.00 -7.68
C PHE A 184 -16.45 -1.08 -6.59
N ARG A 185 -16.88 -0.69 -5.39
CA ARG A 185 -17.03 -1.57 -4.22
C ARG A 185 -18.30 -1.21 -3.47
N LEU A 186 -18.93 -2.21 -2.88
CA LEU A 186 -20.05 -1.99 -1.98
C LEU A 186 -19.57 -1.36 -0.67
N SER A 187 -20.26 -0.30 -0.24
CA SER A 187 -20.08 0.31 1.07
C SER A 187 -21.41 0.32 1.83
N TYR A 188 -21.35 0.38 3.15
CA TYR A 188 -22.55 0.48 3.97
C TYR A 188 -23.29 1.79 3.70
N TYR A 189 -22.55 2.88 3.50
CA TYR A 189 -23.09 4.17 3.08
C TYR A 189 -23.94 4.04 1.80
N SER A 190 -23.41 3.42 0.77
CA SER A 190 -24.13 3.20 -0.50
C SER A 190 -25.36 2.32 -0.31
N ILE A 191 -25.24 1.24 0.44
CA ILE A 191 -26.34 0.31 0.71
C ILE A 191 -27.49 1.01 1.46
N LEU A 192 -27.16 1.72 2.54
CA LEU A 192 -28.15 2.44 3.35
C LEU A 192 -28.82 3.56 2.56
N ASN A 193 -28.08 4.31 1.75
CA ASN A 193 -28.65 5.35 0.89
C ASN A 193 -29.59 4.77 -0.17
N LEU A 194 -29.27 3.63 -0.75
CA LEU A 194 -30.16 2.96 -1.69
C LEU A 194 -31.43 2.41 -0.99
N MET A 195 -31.29 1.84 0.20
CA MET A 195 -32.41 1.35 0.99
C MET A 195 -33.32 2.47 1.50
N SER A 196 -32.76 3.65 1.78
CA SER A 196 -33.53 4.81 2.27
C SER A 196 -34.39 5.48 1.21
N ARG A 197 -34.11 5.24 -0.06
CA ARG A 197 -34.93 5.77 -1.18
C ARG A 197 -36.22 4.97 -1.30
N ALA A 198 -37.29 5.54 -0.84
CA ALA A 198 -38.57 4.87 -0.58
C ALA A 198 -39.35 4.35 -1.80
N GLU A 199 -38.92 4.65 -3.05
CA GLU A 199 -39.74 4.38 -4.23
C GLU A 199 -39.37 3.12 -5.02
N GLY A 200 -38.69 2.16 -4.44
CA GLY A 200 -38.61 0.76 -4.93
C GLY A 200 -38.18 0.51 -6.40
N GLN A 201 -37.96 1.54 -7.19
CA GLN A 201 -37.60 1.37 -8.61
C GLN A 201 -36.17 0.91 -8.84
N PHE A 202 -35.28 1.22 -7.91
CA PHE A 202 -33.85 0.90 -8.03
C PHE A 202 -33.33 0.20 -6.77
N THR A 203 -33.28 -1.12 -6.83
CA THR A 203 -32.64 -1.91 -5.79
C THR A 203 -31.11 -1.81 -5.90
N ALA A 204 -30.38 -2.12 -4.81
CA ALA A 204 -28.92 -2.21 -4.85
C ALA A 204 -28.43 -3.14 -5.95
N GLU A 205 -29.14 -4.24 -6.20
CA GLU A 205 -28.85 -5.18 -7.29
C GLU A 205 -29.00 -4.54 -8.67
N HIS A 206 -30.00 -3.70 -8.87
CA HIS A 206 -30.17 -2.95 -10.14
C HIS A 206 -28.98 -2.03 -10.41
N VAL A 207 -28.51 -1.31 -9.40
CA VAL A 207 -27.34 -0.42 -9.52
C VAL A 207 -26.07 -1.23 -9.86
N ILE A 208 -25.87 -2.36 -9.20
CA ILE A 208 -24.75 -3.27 -9.47
C ILE A 208 -24.78 -3.77 -10.92
N LYS A 209 -25.94 -4.23 -11.38
CA LYS A 209 -26.12 -4.73 -12.77
C LYS A 209 -25.81 -3.69 -13.82
N ASN A 210 -26.08 -2.42 -13.54
CA ASN A 210 -25.85 -1.29 -14.47
C ASN A 210 -24.53 -0.56 -14.20
N SER A 211 -23.65 -1.11 -13.37
CA SER A 211 -22.34 -0.54 -13.06
C SER A 211 -21.34 -0.77 -14.20
N PHE A 212 -20.35 0.14 -14.29
CA PHE A 212 -19.22 -0.03 -15.21
C PHE A 212 -18.42 -1.30 -14.91
N HIS A 213 -18.35 -1.69 -13.64
CA HIS A 213 -17.71 -2.94 -13.21
C HIS A 213 -18.37 -4.16 -13.86
N GLN A 214 -19.71 -4.23 -13.83
CA GLN A 214 -20.46 -5.32 -14.46
C GLN A 214 -20.30 -5.30 -15.99
N PHE A 215 -20.35 -4.14 -16.61
CA PHE A 215 -20.10 -3.98 -18.05
C PHE A 215 -18.72 -4.52 -18.45
N GLN A 216 -17.67 -4.17 -17.71
CA GLN A 216 -16.32 -4.67 -18.00
C GLN A 216 -16.24 -6.18 -17.86
N TYR A 217 -16.88 -6.74 -16.84
CA TYR A 217 -16.94 -8.18 -16.64
C TYR A 217 -17.65 -8.89 -17.79
N GLU A 218 -18.84 -8.44 -18.17
CA GLU A 218 -19.62 -9.02 -19.27
C GLU A 218 -18.88 -8.94 -20.62
N LYS A 219 -18.17 -7.86 -20.85
CA LYS A 219 -17.35 -7.69 -22.06
C LYS A 219 -16.16 -8.65 -22.11
N ALA A 220 -15.62 -9.06 -21.00
CA ALA A 220 -14.50 -10.01 -20.91
C ALA A 220 -14.94 -11.49 -21.07
N LEU A 221 -16.22 -11.80 -20.88
CA LEU A 221 -16.72 -13.18 -20.93
C LEU A 221 -16.48 -13.89 -22.28
N PRO A 222 -16.69 -13.26 -23.46
CA PRO A 222 -16.43 -13.91 -24.75
C PRO A 222 -14.97 -14.31 -24.92
N ASP A 223 -14.02 -13.48 -24.48
CA ASP A 223 -12.58 -13.75 -24.56
C ASP A 223 -12.19 -14.91 -23.66
N MET A 224 -12.77 -15.00 -22.45
CA MET A 224 -12.58 -16.13 -21.56
C MET A 224 -13.15 -17.41 -22.15
N GLY A 225 -14.33 -17.36 -22.77
CA GLY A 225 -14.94 -18.48 -23.48
C GLY A 225 -14.06 -19.00 -24.60
N ASN A 226 -13.52 -18.12 -25.43
CA ASN A 226 -12.59 -18.48 -26.51
C ASN A 226 -11.30 -19.11 -25.99
N LYS A 227 -10.76 -18.58 -24.87
CA LYS A 227 -9.60 -19.15 -24.22
C LYS A 227 -9.87 -20.54 -23.66
N VAL A 228 -11.04 -20.76 -23.03
CA VAL A 228 -11.46 -22.07 -22.56
C VAL A 228 -11.56 -23.07 -23.72
N SER A 229 -12.17 -22.69 -24.84
CA SER A 229 -12.28 -23.57 -26.03
C SER A 229 -10.93 -23.98 -26.55
N LYS A 230 -9.98 -23.06 -26.68
CA LYS A 230 -8.60 -23.37 -27.11
C LYS A 230 -7.87 -24.29 -26.16
N LEU A 231 -8.03 -24.09 -24.86
CA LEU A 231 -7.44 -24.96 -23.84
C LEU A 231 -8.08 -26.34 -23.82
N GLU A 232 -9.40 -26.45 -24.07
CA GLU A 232 -10.09 -27.74 -24.23
C GLU A 232 -9.60 -28.51 -25.46
N GLU A 233 -9.37 -27.83 -26.58
CA GLU A 233 -8.74 -28.42 -27.76
C GLU A 233 -7.32 -28.91 -27.44
N GLU A 234 -6.49 -28.11 -26.77
CA GLU A 234 -5.15 -28.51 -26.34
C GLU A 234 -5.22 -29.75 -25.44
N ALA A 235 -6.11 -29.76 -24.47
CA ALA A 235 -6.29 -30.92 -23.56
C ALA A 235 -6.72 -32.18 -24.30
N ALA A 236 -7.54 -32.07 -25.35
CA ALA A 236 -7.97 -33.20 -26.16
C ALA A 236 -6.83 -33.80 -27.01
N PHE A 237 -5.83 -33.00 -27.41
CA PHE A 237 -4.66 -33.45 -28.13
C PHE A 237 -3.62 -34.16 -27.25
N LEU A 238 -3.68 -33.95 -25.93
CA LEU A 238 -2.77 -34.58 -24.97
C LEU A 238 -3.26 -35.98 -24.62
N GLU A 239 -2.90 -36.99 -25.42
CA GLU A 239 -3.20 -38.39 -25.15
C GLU A 239 -2.29 -38.91 -24.02
N SER A 240 -2.87 -39.56 -23.02
CA SER A 240 -2.15 -40.24 -21.96
C SER A 240 -2.65 -41.67 -21.79
N SER A 241 -1.78 -42.62 -21.93
CA SER A 241 -2.02 -44.01 -21.50
C SER A 241 -1.78 -44.10 -19.98
N GLY A 242 -2.69 -44.74 -19.24
CA GLY A 242 -2.55 -44.87 -17.79
C GLY A 242 -3.05 -43.66 -16.99
N GLU A 243 -4.05 -42.96 -17.49
CA GLU A 243 -4.59 -41.71 -16.91
C GLU A 243 -4.94 -41.77 -15.42
N VAL A 244 -5.50 -42.88 -14.97
CA VAL A 244 -5.97 -43.03 -13.57
C VAL A 244 -4.78 -43.08 -12.60
N GLU A 245 -3.76 -43.85 -12.91
CA GLU A 245 -2.57 -43.99 -12.04
C GLU A 245 -1.75 -42.70 -12.00
N VAL A 246 -1.60 -42.00 -13.15
CA VAL A 246 -0.88 -40.72 -13.22
C VAL A 246 -1.69 -39.62 -12.56
N ALA A 247 -3.01 -39.63 -12.64
CA ALA A 247 -3.89 -38.71 -11.93
C ALA A 247 -3.75 -38.85 -10.42
N GLU A 248 -3.72 -40.07 -9.92
CA GLU A 248 -3.55 -40.34 -8.51
C GLU A 248 -2.17 -39.90 -8.00
N PHE A 249 -1.12 -40.19 -8.77
CA PHE A 249 0.24 -39.75 -8.47
C PHE A 249 0.37 -38.21 -8.43
N HIS A 250 -0.22 -37.53 -9.40
CA HIS A 250 -0.23 -36.08 -9.45
C HIS A 250 -1.03 -35.47 -8.30
N LYS A 251 -2.19 -36.04 -7.98
CA LYS A 251 -3.00 -35.62 -6.85
C LYS A 251 -2.25 -35.72 -5.52
N LEU A 252 -1.54 -36.83 -5.30
CA LEU A 252 -0.71 -36.99 -4.11
C LEU A 252 0.37 -35.92 -4.01
N LYS A 253 1.06 -35.58 -5.13
CA LYS A 253 2.05 -34.51 -5.15
C LYS A 253 1.45 -33.14 -4.83
N LEU A 254 0.27 -32.83 -5.37
CA LEU A 254 -0.40 -31.57 -5.10
C LEU A 254 -0.87 -31.47 -3.64
N GLU A 255 -1.41 -32.52 -3.08
CA GLU A 255 -1.84 -32.54 -1.67
C GLU A 255 -0.64 -32.37 -0.73
N ILE A 256 0.49 -33.04 -1.01
CA ILE A 256 1.74 -32.86 -0.26
C ILE A 256 2.19 -31.40 -0.33
N ALA A 257 2.22 -30.80 -1.52
CA ALA A 257 2.66 -29.41 -1.71
C ALA A 257 1.76 -28.42 -0.98
N GLN A 258 0.46 -28.64 -0.97
CA GLN A 258 -0.50 -27.79 -0.22
C GLN A 258 -0.30 -27.90 1.28
N HIS A 259 -0.13 -29.12 1.79
CA HIS A 259 0.10 -29.33 3.22
C HIS A 259 1.46 -28.79 3.67
N GLU A 260 2.51 -28.96 2.87
CA GLU A 260 3.82 -28.36 3.13
C GLU A 260 3.77 -26.83 3.16
N LYS A 261 3.03 -26.22 2.24
CA LYS A 261 2.84 -24.76 2.22
C LYS A 261 2.13 -24.27 3.49
N LYS A 262 1.08 -24.96 3.90
CA LYS A 262 0.36 -24.64 5.15
C LYS A 262 1.28 -24.83 6.36
N LEU A 263 2.00 -25.93 6.43
CA LEU A 263 2.96 -26.22 7.49
C LEU A 263 4.04 -25.15 7.59
N MET A 264 4.64 -24.76 6.46
CA MET A 264 5.68 -23.74 6.44
C MET A 264 5.15 -22.36 6.88
N SER A 265 3.93 -22.00 6.55
CA SER A 265 3.33 -20.74 7.02
C SER A 265 3.20 -20.68 8.55
N GLU A 266 3.03 -21.83 9.20
CA GLU A 266 2.97 -21.92 10.67
C GLU A 266 4.36 -22.01 11.30
N ILE A 267 5.29 -22.70 10.69
CA ILE A 267 6.66 -22.88 11.20
C ILE A 267 7.46 -21.58 11.07
N THR A 268 7.29 -20.81 10.02
CA THR A 268 8.02 -19.56 9.78
C THR A 268 7.55 -18.39 10.63
N ARG A 269 6.65 -18.61 11.58
CA ARG A 269 6.36 -17.60 12.60
C ARG A 269 7.61 -17.31 13.45
N PRO A 270 7.90 -16.05 13.76
CA PRO A 270 9.13 -15.67 14.47
C PRO A 270 9.37 -16.46 15.77
N GLU A 271 8.31 -16.72 16.53
CA GLU A 271 8.38 -17.41 17.81
C GLU A 271 8.90 -18.84 17.69
N ARG A 272 8.72 -19.45 16.51
CA ARG A 272 9.05 -20.86 16.24
C ARG A 272 10.36 -21.02 15.49
N VAL A 273 10.63 -20.14 14.51
CA VAL A 273 11.70 -20.36 13.53
C VAL A 273 13.02 -19.70 13.89
N LEU A 274 13.01 -18.59 14.64
CA LEU A 274 14.23 -17.78 14.87
C LEU A 274 15.37 -18.56 15.49
N TYR A 275 15.08 -19.45 16.42
CA TYR A 275 16.09 -20.30 17.07
C TYR A 275 16.84 -21.20 16.06
N TYR A 276 16.17 -21.59 14.98
CA TYR A 276 16.69 -22.52 13.98
C TYR A 276 17.37 -21.81 12.79
N LEU A 277 17.29 -20.50 12.71
CA LEU A 277 17.89 -19.68 11.65
C LEU A 277 19.30 -19.17 12.00
N GLY A 278 20.08 -19.98 12.69
CA GLY A 278 21.48 -19.64 12.94
C GLY A 278 22.32 -19.65 11.67
N SER A 279 23.45 -18.91 11.70
CA SER A 279 24.39 -18.85 10.57
C SER A 279 24.79 -20.24 10.07
N GLY A 280 24.78 -20.43 8.79
CA GLY A 280 25.09 -21.70 8.13
C GLY A 280 23.89 -22.63 7.90
N ARG A 281 22.71 -22.31 8.43
CA ARG A 281 21.48 -23.10 8.17
C ARG A 281 21.09 -23.01 6.69
N LEU A 282 20.80 -24.15 6.10
CA LEU A 282 20.30 -24.20 4.73
C LEU A 282 18.78 -23.96 4.72
N VAL A 283 18.34 -23.04 3.92
CA VAL A 283 16.94 -22.69 3.71
C VAL A 283 16.62 -22.64 2.24
N LYS A 284 15.42 -23.10 1.87
CA LYS A 284 14.92 -22.98 0.50
C LYS A 284 14.05 -21.74 0.40
N VAL A 285 14.29 -20.91 -0.59
CA VAL A 285 13.60 -19.62 -0.76
C VAL A 285 12.76 -19.65 -2.03
N ARG A 286 11.51 -19.21 -1.92
CA ARG A 286 10.56 -19.09 -3.03
C ARG A 286 9.78 -17.81 -2.94
N GLU A 287 9.79 -17.01 -3.99
CA GLU A 287 9.02 -15.77 -4.08
C GLU A 287 8.07 -15.84 -5.28
N GLY A 288 6.77 -15.97 -5.00
CA GLY A 288 5.77 -16.14 -6.05
C GLY A 288 6.04 -17.35 -6.94
N GLY A 289 6.23 -17.12 -8.23
CA GLY A 289 6.60 -18.17 -9.21
C GLY A 289 8.09 -18.46 -9.31
N THR A 290 8.95 -17.69 -8.62
CA THR A 290 10.40 -17.79 -8.69
C THR A 290 10.95 -18.71 -7.59
N ASP A 291 11.61 -19.80 -7.97
CA ASP A 291 12.32 -20.71 -7.04
C ASP A 291 13.81 -20.35 -7.04
N TRP A 292 14.30 -19.88 -5.88
CA TRP A 292 15.71 -19.54 -5.66
C TRP A 292 16.58 -20.74 -5.31
N GLY A 293 15.97 -21.90 -5.09
CA GLY A 293 16.67 -23.07 -4.59
C GLY A 293 17.13 -22.93 -3.13
N TRP A 294 18.15 -23.71 -2.79
CA TRP A 294 18.73 -23.71 -1.45
C TRP A 294 19.73 -22.56 -1.29
N GLY A 295 19.60 -21.86 -0.18
CA GLY A 295 20.50 -20.79 0.26
C GLY A 295 21.03 -21.05 1.65
N VAL A 296 21.98 -20.22 2.07
CA VAL A 296 22.66 -20.33 3.37
C VAL A 296 22.37 -19.09 4.21
N VAL A 297 21.84 -19.28 5.40
CA VAL A 297 21.60 -18.19 6.34
C VAL A 297 22.94 -17.61 6.83
N VAL A 298 23.08 -16.31 6.72
CA VAL A 298 24.23 -15.55 7.22
C VAL A 298 23.89 -14.92 8.57
N ASN A 299 22.78 -14.19 8.62
CA ASN A 299 22.37 -13.46 9.81
C ASN A 299 20.85 -13.25 9.79
N VAL A 300 20.29 -12.93 10.96
CA VAL A 300 18.89 -12.53 11.11
C VAL A 300 18.84 -11.17 11.80
N VAL A 301 18.20 -10.20 11.16
CA VAL A 301 18.08 -8.83 11.64
C VAL A 301 16.62 -8.49 11.87
N LYS A 302 16.32 -7.91 13.01
CA LYS A 302 15.00 -7.33 13.28
C LYS A 302 15.01 -5.88 12.81
N LYS A 303 14.19 -5.53 11.83
CA LYS A 303 13.96 -4.13 11.49
C LYS A 303 13.21 -3.46 12.63
N PRO A 304 13.63 -2.26 13.07
CA PRO A 304 12.82 -1.48 14.00
C PRO A 304 11.43 -1.29 13.38
N SER A 305 10.40 -1.59 14.16
CA SER A 305 9.02 -1.32 13.74
C SER A 305 8.90 0.17 13.45
N ALA A 306 8.58 0.52 12.23
CA ALA A 306 8.14 1.87 11.90
C ALA A 306 6.87 2.12 12.73
N GLY A 307 6.94 3.07 13.65
CA GLY A 307 5.94 3.62 14.55
C GLY A 307 4.67 2.83 14.89
N LEU A 308 4.14 3.07 16.06
CA LEU A 308 2.83 2.57 16.50
C LEU A 308 1.76 2.81 15.42
N GLY A 309 1.18 1.72 14.89
CA GLY A 309 0.06 1.78 13.93
C GLY A 309 0.28 1.05 12.61
N THR A 310 1.44 0.46 12.38
CA THR A 310 1.61 -0.50 11.30
C THR A 310 1.62 -1.91 11.88
N LEU A 311 0.75 -2.78 11.35
CA LEU A 311 0.91 -4.21 11.55
C LEU A 311 2.36 -4.58 11.27
N PRO A 312 2.99 -5.38 12.13
CA PRO A 312 4.28 -5.91 11.78
C PRO A 312 4.14 -6.59 10.41
N PRO A 313 5.04 -6.32 9.46
CA PRO A 313 4.99 -6.97 8.17
C PRO A 313 4.92 -8.48 8.39
N ARG A 314 4.24 -9.20 7.50
CA ARG A 314 4.17 -10.66 7.56
C ARG A 314 5.56 -11.21 7.86
N GLY A 315 5.71 -11.94 8.99
CA GLY A 315 7.02 -12.36 9.49
C GLY A 315 7.63 -11.49 10.60
N GLY A 316 6.86 -10.60 11.24
CA GLY A 316 7.27 -9.87 12.45
C GLY A 316 8.41 -8.86 12.27
N GLY A 317 8.65 -8.41 11.04
CA GLY A 317 9.72 -7.44 10.74
C GLY A 317 11.14 -8.03 10.73
N TYR A 318 11.26 -9.34 10.77
CA TYR A 318 12.56 -10.02 10.67
C TYR A 318 13.00 -10.18 9.22
N ILE A 319 14.25 -9.91 8.96
CA ILE A 319 14.93 -10.12 7.69
C ILE A 319 16.03 -11.16 7.90
N VAL A 320 16.06 -12.16 7.05
CA VAL A 320 17.07 -13.20 7.03
C VAL A 320 18.04 -12.90 5.90
N ASP A 321 19.24 -12.47 6.23
CA ASP A 321 20.31 -12.30 5.26
C ASP A 321 20.78 -13.67 4.81
N THR A 322 20.50 -14.02 3.56
CA THR A 322 20.70 -15.35 3.00
C THR A 322 21.58 -15.28 1.78
N LEU A 323 22.62 -16.12 1.73
CA LEU A 323 23.40 -16.33 0.51
C LEU A 323 22.57 -17.14 -0.47
N LEU A 324 22.19 -16.53 -1.58
CA LEU A 324 21.45 -17.15 -2.68
C LEU A 324 22.27 -17.16 -3.95
N HIS A 325 22.05 -18.17 -4.78
CA HIS A 325 22.62 -18.26 -6.12
C HIS A 325 21.89 -17.30 -7.05
N CYS A 326 22.59 -16.27 -7.51
CA CYS A 326 22.05 -15.19 -8.33
C CYS A 326 22.70 -15.14 -9.71
N SER A 327 22.01 -14.54 -10.66
CA SER A 327 22.56 -14.20 -11.96
C SER A 327 23.73 -13.22 -11.81
N THR A 328 24.78 -13.40 -12.60
CA THR A 328 25.97 -12.56 -12.58
C THR A 328 25.59 -11.11 -12.89
N GLY A 329 26.02 -10.17 -12.05
CA GLY A 329 25.71 -8.74 -12.20
C GLY A 329 24.33 -8.31 -11.73
N SER A 330 23.47 -9.23 -11.29
CA SER A 330 22.14 -8.87 -10.79
C SER A 330 22.16 -8.07 -9.47
N ASN A 331 23.29 -8.05 -8.79
CA ASN A 331 23.50 -7.38 -7.50
C ASN A 331 24.60 -6.29 -7.54
N GLU A 332 25.10 -5.94 -8.71
CA GLU A 332 26.13 -4.92 -8.88
C GLU A 332 25.49 -3.52 -9.05
N ASN A 333 25.96 -2.57 -8.25
CA ASN A 333 25.69 -1.12 -8.24
C ASN A 333 24.55 -0.63 -7.35
N GLY A 334 24.95 0.09 -6.36
CA GLY A 334 24.41 1.09 -5.39
C GLY A 334 22.93 1.49 -5.34
N SER A 335 22.13 1.24 -6.33
CA SER A 335 20.68 1.37 -6.32
C SER A 335 20.09 -0.03 -6.36
N ARG A 336 19.79 -0.61 -5.23
CA ARG A 336 19.17 -1.94 -5.00
C ARG A 336 18.65 -2.64 -6.26
N PRO A 337 19.51 -3.30 -7.08
CA PRO A 337 19.03 -4.15 -8.14
C PRO A 337 18.20 -5.26 -7.51
N LYS A 338 17.14 -5.68 -8.17
CA LYS A 338 16.40 -6.85 -7.70
C LYS A 338 17.21 -8.08 -8.11
N PRO A 339 17.88 -8.78 -7.18
CA PRO A 339 18.61 -9.99 -7.54
C PRO A 339 17.65 -11.01 -8.14
N CYS A 340 18.09 -11.78 -9.11
CA CYS A 340 17.34 -12.84 -9.75
C CYS A 340 18.14 -14.14 -9.80
N PRO A 341 17.50 -15.32 -9.86
CA PRO A 341 18.18 -16.58 -10.05
C PRO A 341 18.95 -16.62 -11.38
N PRO A 342 20.04 -17.41 -11.48
CA PRO A 342 20.77 -17.56 -12.73
C PRO A 342 19.90 -18.20 -13.83
N HIS A 343 20.10 -17.76 -15.06
CA HIS A 343 19.45 -18.37 -16.22
C HIS A 343 19.99 -19.78 -16.49
N PRO A 344 19.23 -20.65 -17.17
CA PRO A 344 19.70 -21.99 -17.54
C PRO A 344 21.04 -21.92 -18.29
N GLY A 345 22.08 -22.61 -17.77
CA GLY A 345 23.41 -22.60 -18.32
C GLY A 345 24.35 -21.49 -17.87
N GLU A 346 23.85 -20.55 -17.08
CA GLU A 346 24.67 -19.50 -16.46
C GLU A 346 25.34 -20.03 -15.18
N LYS A 347 26.61 -19.68 -14.95
CA LYS A 347 27.32 -20.09 -13.73
C LYS A 347 26.79 -19.37 -12.49
N GLY A 348 26.34 -18.14 -12.62
CA GLY A 348 25.86 -17.33 -11.53
C GLY A 348 26.89 -17.08 -10.42
N GLU A 349 26.49 -16.32 -9.43
CA GLU A 349 27.29 -15.99 -8.25
C GLU A 349 26.43 -16.02 -6.98
N MET A 350 27.09 -16.29 -5.85
CA MET A 350 26.42 -16.21 -4.56
C MET A 350 26.43 -14.78 -4.05
N HIS A 351 25.24 -14.25 -3.69
CA HIS A 351 25.07 -12.93 -3.09
C HIS A 351 24.22 -13.02 -1.83
N VAL A 352 24.49 -12.14 -0.89
CA VAL A 352 23.65 -11.97 0.32
C VAL A 352 22.40 -11.19 -0.06
N VAL A 353 21.25 -11.85 0.05
CA VAL A 353 19.94 -11.28 -0.27
C VAL A 353 19.10 -11.22 1.00
N PRO A 354 18.47 -10.07 1.30
CA PRO A 354 17.56 -9.97 2.44
C PRO A 354 16.23 -10.69 2.11
N VAL A 355 15.93 -11.74 2.86
CA VAL A 355 14.74 -12.59 2.69
C VAL A 355 13.79 -12.42 3.87
N GLN A 356 12.52 -12.26 3.58
CA GLN A 356 11.47 -12.25 4.61
C GLN A 356 11.11 -13.68 5.03
N LEU A 357 10.75 -13.87 6.30
CA LEU A 357 10.41 -15.21 6.83
C LEU A 357 9.36 -15.97 6.00
N PRO A 358 8.26 -15.36 5.52
CA PRO A 358 7.27 -16.07 4.71
C PRO A 358 7.75 -16.60 3.36
N LEU A 359 8.90 -16.13 2.88
CA LEU A 359 9.50 -16.60 1.62
C LEU A 359 10.32 -17.89 1.80
N ILE A 360 10.57 -18.31 3.02
CA ILE A 360 11.26 -19.56 3.32
C ILE A 360 10.28 -20.72 3.11
N SER A 361 10.54 -21.56 2.12
CA SER A 361 9.69 -22.68 1.75
C SER A 361 10.14 -24.02 2.35
N ALA A 362 11.36 -24.13 2.83
CA ALA A 362 11.87 -25.30 3.53
C ALA A 362 13.09 -24.96 4.40
N LEU A 363 13.28 -25.72 5.46
CA LEU A 363 14.43 -25.68 6.35
C LEU A 363 15.13 -27.03 6.34
N SER A 364 16.46 -27.05 6.16
CA SER A 364 17.25 -28.27 6.22
C SER A 364 17.81 -28.55 7.62
N LYS A 365 18.01 -29.82 7.94
CA LYS A 365 18.79 -30.24 9.11
C LYS A 365 20.25 -29.87 8.99
N ILE A 366 20.74 -29.71 7.77
CA ILE A 366 22.15 -29.47 7.45
C ILE A 366 22.51 -28.02 7.74
N ARG A 367 23.69 -27.86 8.32
CA ARG A 367 24.35 -26.57 8.49
C ARG A 367 25.75 -26.67 7.90
N ILE A 368 26.19 -25.61 7.25
CA ILE A 368 27.55 -25.49 6.73
C ILE A 368 28.29 -24.36 7.44
N SER A 369 29.61 -24.43 7.44
CA SER A 369 30.43 -23.35 7.96
C SER A 369 30.43 -22.17 6.99
N VAL A 370 30.12 -20.98 7.51
CA VAL A 370 30.14 -19.74 6.74
C VAL A 370 31.41 -18.96 7.09
N PRO A 371 32.23 -18.57 6.10
CA PRO A 371 33.38 -17.71 6.36
C PRO A 371 32.97 -16.40 7.02
N PRO A 372 33.80 -15.86 7.93
CA PRO A 372 33.46 -14.62 8.65
C PRO A 372 33.45 -13.39 7.72
N ASP A 373 34.20 -13.42 6.63
CA ASP A 373 34.18 -12.38 5.60
C ASP A 373 33.68 -12.95 4.26
N LEU A 374 32.53 -12.44 3.81
CA LEU A 374 31.87 -12.86 2.55
C LEU A 374 32.11 -11.87 1.40
N ARG A 375 32.90 -10.82 1.61
CA ARG A 375 33.26 -9.86 0.55
C ARG A 375 34.11 -10.50 -0.55
N PRO A 376 35.11 -11.32 -0.26
CA PRO A 376 35.86 -12.00 -1.29
C PRO A 376 34.99 -12.96 -2.11
N LEU A 377 35.14 -12.90 -3.44
CA LEU A 377 34.41 -13.79 -4.36
C LEU A 377 34.71 -15.27 -4.07
N GLU A 378 35.97 -15.59 -3.75
CA GLU A 378 36.43 -16.95 -3.44
C GLU A 378 35.70 -17.56 -2.24
N ALA A 379 35.43 -16.77 -1.20
CA ALA A 379 34.69 -17.22 -0.04
C ALA A 379 33.22 -17.58 -0.40
N ARG A 380 32.61 -16.80 -1.26
CA ARG A 380 31.24 -17.07 -1.76
C ARG A 380 31.18 -18.24 -2.71
N GLN A 381 32.18 -18.41 -3.56
CA GLN A 381 32.30 -19.56 -4.46
C GLN A 381 32.49 -20.88 -3.71
N SER A 382 33.23 -20.88 -2.59
CA SER A 382 33.41 -22.09 -1.77
C SER A 382 32.07 -22.58 -1.21
N ILE A 383 31.17 -21.66 -0.85
CA ILE A 383 29.83 -21.99 -0.38
C ILE A 383 28.97 -22.56 -1.51
N LEU A 384 29.05 -21.99 -2.71
CA LEU A 384 28.35 -22.49 -3.88
C LEU A 384 28.76 -23.94 -4.20
N LEU A 385 30.05 -24.23 -4.17
CA LEU A 385 30.57 -25.58 -4.39
C LEU A 385 30.08 -26.55 -3.30
N ALA A 386 30.08 -26.12 -2.04
CA ALA A 386 29.57 -26.92 -0.94
C ALA A 386 28.06 -27.22 -1.08
N LEU A 387 27.26 -26.26 -1.55
CA LEU A 387 25.85 -26.49 -1.85
C LEU A 387 25.64 -27.46 -3.00
N GLN A 388 26.38 -27.30 -4.08
CA GLN A 388 26.32 -28.21 -5.25
C GLN A 388 26.71 -29.64 -4.88
N GLU A 389 27.74 -29.80 -4.04
CA GLU A 389 28.13 -31.11 -3.52
C GLU A 389 27.02 -31.72 -2.65
N LEU A 390 26.39 -30.95 -1.78
CA LEU A 390 25.29 -31.44 -0.96
C LEU A 390 24.07 -31.84 -1.81
N GLU A 391 23.74 -31.05 -2.81
CA GLU A 391 22.63 -31.37 -3.72
C GLU A 391 22.93 -32.68 -4.51
N SER A 392 24.18 -32.91 -4.89
CA SER A 392 24.58 -34.15 -5.56
C SER A 392 24.56 -35.38 -4.64
N ARG A 393 24.82 -35.18 -3.34
CA ARG A 393 24.73 -36.26 -2.34
C ARG A 393 23.28 -36.64 -1.98
N PHE A 394 22.38 -35.71 -2.12
CA PHE A 394 20.97 -35.88 -1.83
C PHE A 394 20.08 -35.61 -3.06
N PRO A 395 20.11 -36.49 -4.07
CA PRO A 395 19.39 -36.27 -5.34
C PRO A 395 17.87 -36.23 -5.17
N GLN A 396 17.35 -36.74 -4.05
CA GLN A 396 15.91 -36.68 -3.71
C GLN A 396 15.53 -35.48 -2.85
N GLY A 397 16.46 -34.55 -2.62
CA GLY A 397 16.30 -33.38 -1.80
C GLY A 397 17.04 -33.47 -0.46
N LEU A 398 17.42 -32.32 0.06
CA LEU A 398 18.12 -32.23 1.35
C LEU A 398 17.21 -32.68 2.51
N PRO A 399 17.75 -33.33 3.56
CA PRO A 399 16.95 -33.71 4.71
C PRO A 399 16.37 -32.46 5.39
N LYS A 400 15.07 -32.45 5.56
CA LYS A 400 14.33 -31.34 6.15
C LYS A 400 14.25 -31.46 7.66
N LEU A 401 14.23 -30.31 8.37
CA LEU A 401 13.88 -30.27 9.78
C LEU A 401 12.45 -30.76 9.99
N ASN A 402 12.30 -31.73 10.89
CA ASN A 402 10.97 -32.20 11.30
C ASN A 402 10.41 -31.29 12.40
N PRO A 403 9.27 -30.66 12.21
CA PRO A 403 8.71 -29.73 13.18
C PRO A 403 8.43 -30.37 14.56
N VAL A 404 8.03 -31.61 14.57
CA VAL A 404 7.68 -32.34 15.81
C VAL A 404 8.95 -32.92 16.48
N LYS A 405 9.78 -33.64 15.70
CA LYS A 405 10.94 -34.36 16.23
C LYS A 405 12.16 -33.46 16.50
N ASP A 406 12.44 -32.52 15.58
CA ASP A 406 13.63 -31.68 15.62
C ASP A 406 13.35 -30.32 16.27
N MET A 407 12.20 -29.71 15.99
CA MET A 407 11.82 -28.41 16.52
C MET A 407 10.98 -28.51 17.80
N LYS A 408 10.55 -29.71 18.18
CA LYS A 408 9.78 -30.01 19.40
C LYS A 408 8.51 -29.14 19.55
N ILE A 409 7.81 -28.96 18.45
CA ILE A 409 6.52 -28.25 18.43
C ILE A 409 5.43 -29.21 18.87
N GLU A 410 4.69 -28.85 19.91
CA GLU A 410 3.61 -29.67 20.51
C GLU A 410 2.21 -29.25 20.07
N ASP A 411 2.10 -28.30 19.13
CA ASP A 411 0.84 -27.81 18.61
C ASP A 411 0.11 -28.92 17.83
N THR A 412 -1.12 -29.23 18.24
CA THR A 412 -1.90 -30.34 17.70
C THR A 412 -2.16 -30.21 16.20
N GLU A 413 -2.42 -29.02 15.69
CA GLU A 413 -2.62 -28.79 14.24
C GLU A 413 -1.36 -29.08 13.43
N ILE A 414 -0.20 -28.71 13.96
CA ILE A 414 1.08 -28.95 13.30
C ILE A 414 1.42 -30.44 13.33
N VAL A 415 1.18 -31.11 14.45
CA VAL A 415 1.40 -32.55 14.58
C VAL A 415 0.51 -33.31 13.58
N GLU A 416 -0.76 -32.93 13.44
CA GLU A 416 -1.66 -33.54 12.45
C GLU A 416 -1.18 -33.30 11.02
N LEU A 417 -0.76 -32.07 10.68
CA LEU A 417 -0.22 -31.76 9.35
C LEU A 417 1.03 -32.58 9.03
N VAL A 418 1.94 -32.72 9.98
CA VAL A 418 3.16 -33.54 9.78
C VAL A 418 2.81 -35.00 9.55
N ASN A 419 1.87 -35.55 10.33
CA ASN A 419 1.41 -36.94 10.15
C ASN A 419 0.73 -37.16 8.81
N GLN A 420 -0.11 -36.23 8.36
CA GLN A 420 -0.74 -36.26 7.05
C GLN A 420 0.28 -36.22 5.91
N ILE A 421 1.29 -35.36 6.02
CA ILE A 421 2.37 -35.27 5.03
C ILE A 421 3.17 -36.58 4.99
N GLU A 422 3.54 -37.14 6.15
CA GLU A 422 4.27 -38.43 6.21
C GLU A 422 3.46 -39.58 5.60
N GLU A 423 2.16 -39.62 5.84
CA GLU A 423 1.27 -40.63 5.24
C GLU A 423 1.17 -40.47 3.71
N LEU A 424 1.01 -39.25 3.23
CA LEU A 424 0.95 -38.96 1.79
C LEU A 424 2.29 -39.25 1.10
N GLU A 425 3.40 -38.90 1.72
CA GLU A 425 4.75 -39.24 1.21
C GLU A 425 4.98 -40.73 1.14
N HIS A 426 4.48 -41.49 2.13
CA HIS A 426 4.55 -42.94 2.09
C HIS A 426 3.71 -43.51 0.94
N LYS A 427 2.49 -43.01 0.74
CA LYS A 427 1.63 -43.40 -0.40
C LYS A 427 2.30 -43.08 -1.75
N LEU A 428 2.95 -41.92 -1.86
CA LEU A 428 3.69 -41.52 -3.04
C LEU A 428 4.91 -42.43 -3.31
N PHE A 429 5.63 -42.80 -2.26
CA PHE A 429 6.81 -43.68 -2.36
C PHE A 429 6.45 -45.06 -2.82
N VAL A 430 5.33 -45.61 -2.36
CA VAL A 430 4.82 -46.95 -2.75
C VAL A 430 4.18 -46.96 -4.15
N HIS A 431 3.84 -45.80 -4.68
CA HIS A 431 3.13 -45.67 -5.95
C HIS A 431 3.95 -46.26 -7.12
N PRO A 432 3.37 -47.07 -8.02
CA PRO A 432 4.07 -47.72 -9.11
C PRO A 432 4.86 -46.76 -10.01
N LEU A 433 4.33 -45.57 -10.26
CA LEU A 433 4.94 -44.56 -11.12
C LEU A 433 6.18 -43.89 -10.50
N ASN A 434 6.42 -44.03 -9.21
CA ASN A 434 7.65 -43.54 -8.58
C ASN A 434 8.88 -44.36 -9.01
N LYS A 435 8.69 -45.57 -9.49
CA LYS A 435 9.73 -46.47 -9.98
C LYS A 435 9.87 -46.50 -11.51
N SER A 436 8.89 -45.97 -12.25
CA SER A 436 8.91 -45.92 -13.70
C SER A 436 9.56 -44.62 -14.20
N GLN A 437 10.58 -44.78 -15.06
CA GLN A 437 11.32 -43.63 -15.61
C GLN A 437 10.71 -43.04 -16.88
N ASP A 438 9.41 -43.15 -17.09
CA ASP A 438 8.78 -42.62 -18.31
C ASP A 438 8.44 -41.12 -18.15
N VAL A 439 9.52 -40.33 -18.26
CA VAL A 439 9.49 -38.87 -18.07
C VAL A 439 8.52 -38.18 -19.05
N ASN A 440 8.33 -38.72 -20.24
CA ASN A 440 7.49 -38.09 -21.25
C ASN A 440 6.02 -38.26 -20.97
N GLN A 441 5.57 -39.43 -20.51
CA GLN A 441 4.16 -39.63 -20.09
C GLN A 441 3.80 -38.76 -18.88
N ILE A 442 4.74 -38.66 -17.93
CA ILE A 442 4.53 -37.81 -16.75
C ILE A 442 4.43 -36.33 -17.14
N ARG A 443 5.27 -35.87 -18.08
CA ARG A 443 5.21 -34.48 -18.60
C ARG A 443 3.91 -34.18 -19.35
N CYS A 444 3.47 -35.08 -20.24
CA CYS A 444 2.21 -34.92 -20.96
C CYS A 444 1.04 -34.85 -19.99
N PHE A 445 1.04 -35.69 -18.96
CA PHE A 445 -0.03 -35.68 -17.96
C PHE A 445 0.02 -34.42 -17.07
N GLN A 446 1.20 -34.00 -16.64
CA GLN A 446 1.36 -32.74 -15.89
C GLN A 446 0.83 -31.55 -16.70
N ARG A 447 1.18 -31.48 -17.99
CA ARG A 447 0.64 -30.42 -18.86
C ARG A 447 -0.87 -30.51 -19.01
N LYS A 448 -1.42 -31.70 -19.20
CA LYS A 448 -2.88 -31.92 -19.25
C LYS A 448 -3.56 -31.52 -17.94
N ALA A 449 -2.97 -31.85 -16.78
CA ALA A 449 -3.49 -31.47 -15.49
C ALA A 449 -3.46 -29.94 -15.27
N GLU A 450 -2.38 -29.26 -15.68
CA GLU A 450 -2.26 -27.81 -15.64
C GLU A 450 -3.32 -27.14 -16.52
N VAL A 451 -3.48 -27.61 -17.76
CA VAL A 451 -4.49 -27.11 -18.69
C VAL A 451 -5.90 -27.33 -18.15
N ASN A 452 -6.19 -28.50 -17.62
CA ASN A 452 -7.50 -28.78 -17.01
C ASN A 452 -7.75 -27.91 -15.77
N HIS A 453 -6.72 -27.65 -14.97
CA HIS A 453 -6.83 -26.74 -13.84
C HIS A 453 -7.13 -25.31 -14.29
N GLU A 454 -6.42 -24.83 -15.31
CA GLU A 454 -6.68 -23.51 -15.90
C GLU A 454 -8.10 -23.40 -16.50
N ILE A 455 -8.56 -24.44 -17.20
CA ILE A 455 -9.95 -24.55 -17.70
C ILE A 455 -10.95 -24.44 -16.54
N GLN A 456 -10.74 -25.19 -15.46
CA GLN A 456 -11.64 -25.14 -14.31
C GLN A 456 -11.63 -23.77 -13.63
N GLN A 457 -10.47 -23.13 -13.49
CA GLN A 457 -10.38 -21.77 -12.96
C GLN A 457 -11.12 -20.76 -13.83
N LEU A 458 -10.96 -20.82 -15.16
CA LEU A 458 -11.66 -19.93 -16.09
C LEU A 458 -13.17 -20.19 -16.07
N LYS A 459 -13.60 -21.46 -16.07
CA LYS A 459 -15.03 -21.82 -15.98
C LYS A 459 -15.62 -21.40 -14.62
N SER A 460 -14.87 -21.49 -13.53
CA SER A 460 -15.31 -20.99 -12.23
C SER A 460 -15.45 -19.47 -12.26
N LYS A 461 -14.48 -18.76 -12.80
CA LYS A 461 -14.56 -17.29 -13.00
C LYS A 461 -15.75 -16.89 -13.87
N MET A 462 -16.09 -17.67 -14.88
CA MET A 462 -17.26 -17.43 -15.73
C MET A 462 -18.58 -17.75 -15.03
N ARG A 463 -18.63 -18.79 -14.18
CA ARG A 463 -19.81 -19.16 -13.37
C ARG A 463 -20.03 -18.25 -12.19
N ASP A 464 -18.95 -17.88 -11.51
CA ASP A 464 -18.98 -16.88 -10.45
C ASP A 464 -19.25 -15.52 -11.09
N SER A 465 -20.50 -15.33 -11.54
CA SER A 465 -20.90 -14.03 -12.05
C SER A 465 -20.59 -13.01 -10.95
N GLN A 466 -19.93 -11.91 -11.30
CA GLN A 466 -19.64 -10.83 -10.36
C GLN A 466 -20.92 -10.39 -9.62
N ILE A 467 -22.06 -10.52 -10.28
CA ILE A 467 -23.39 -10.29 -9.68
C ILE A 467 -23.62 -11.21 -8.48
N GLN A 468 -23.26 -12.50 -8.57
CA GLN A 468 -23.46 -13.42 -7.45
C GLN A 468 -22.58 -13.06 -6.26
N LYS A 469 -21.31 -12.69 -6.50
CA LYS A 469 -20.43 -12.20 -5.44
C LYS A 469 -20.96 -10.95 -4.77
N PHE A 470 -21.44 -10.00 -5.56
CA PHE A 470 -22.07 -8.80 -5.02
C PHE A 470 -23.37 -9.08 -4.26
N ARG A 471 -24.18 -10.05 -4.72
CA ARG A 471 -25.37 -10.49 -3.98
C ARG A 471 -25.02 -11.09 -2.63
N ASP A 472 -24.00 -11.94 -2.57
CA ASP A 472 -23.54 -12.56 -1.33
C ASP A 472 -22.94 -11.51 -0.39
N GLU A 473 -22.13 -10.60 -0.92
CA GLU A 473 -21.59 -9.48 -0.16
C GLU A 473 -22.70 -8.55 0.34
N LEU A 474 -23.65 -8.18 -0.49
CA LEU A 474 -24.82 -7.37 -0.11
C LEU A 474 -25.63 -8.04 0.99
N LYS A 475 -25.87 -9.35 0.89
CA LYS A 475 -26.56 -10.12 1.91
C LYS A 475 -25.82 -10.12 3.24
N ASN A 476 -24.52 -10.33 3.19
CA ASN A 476 -23.68 -10.37 4.39
C ASN A 476 -23.58 -8.98 5.04
N ARG A 477 -23.41 -7.91 4.26
CA ARG A 477 -23.44 -6.53 4.76
C ARG A 477 -24.80 -6.13 5.32
N SER A 478 -25.89 -6.60 4.72
CA SER A 478 -27.24 -6.38 5.25
C SER A 478 -27.44 -7.08 6.59
N ARG A 479 -26.84 -8.23 6.83
CA ARG A 479 -26.83 -8.89 8.14
C ARG A 479 -26.08 -8.08 9.19
N VAL A 480 -24.96 -7.47 8.84
CA VAL A 480 -24.23 -6.55 9.72
C VAL A 480 -25.11 -5.37 10.11
N LEU A 481 -25.75 -4.74 9.13
CA LEU A 481 -26.67 -3.63 9.36
C LEU A 481 -27.85 -3.99 10.26
N LYS A 482 -28.40 -5.19 10.11
CA LYS A 482 -29.46 -5.71 11.01
C LYS A 482 -28.95 -5.93 12.43
N LYS A 483 -27.79 -6.55 12.59
CA LYS A 483 -27.18 -6.78 13.92
C LYS A 483 -26.84 -5.47 14.66
N LEU A 484 -26.42 -4.45 13.93
CA LEU A 484 -26.09 -3.14 14.49
C LEU A 484 -27.30 -2.21 14.67
N GLY A 485 -28.48 -2.60 14.19
CA GLY A 485 -29.71 -1.83 14.34
C GLY A 485 -29.87 -0.68 13.33
N HIS A 486 -29.15 -0.70 12.23
CA HIS A 486 -29.31 0.27 11.12
C HIS A 486 -30.56 0.02 10.30
N ILE A 487 -30.94 -1.24 10.15
CA ILE A 487 -32.17 -1.69 9.49
C ILE A 487 -32.87 -2.71 10.37
N ASP A 488 -34.19 -2.84 10.20
CA ASP A 488 -34.98 -3.88 10.87
C ASP A 488 -34.93 -5.23 10.11
N ALA A 489 -35.70 -6.19 10.59
CA ALA A 489 -35.77 -7.53 9.97
C ALA A 489 -36.31 -7.47 8.54
N ASP A 490 -37.13 -6.49 8.20
CA ASP A 490 -37.75 -6.31 6.88
C ASP A 490 -36.87 -5.44 5.94
N GLY A 491 -35.73 -4.95 6.42
CA GLY A 491 -34.82 -4.12 5.68
C GLY A 491 -35.18 -2.63 5.67
N VAL A 492 -36.06 -2.19 6.57
CA VAL A 492 -36.41 -0.77 6.69
C VAL A 492 -35.35 -0.02 7.49
N VAL A 493 -34.86 1.09 6.94
CA VAL A 493 -33.82 1.91 7.55
C VAL A 493 -34.35 2.57 8.83
N GLN A 494 -33.67 2.31 9.95
CA GLN A 494 -33.99 2.86 11.27
C GLN A 494 -33.27 4.21 11.51
N LEU A 495 -33.48 4.85 12.65
CA LEU A 495 -32.84 6.12 13.00
C LEU A 495 -31.32 6.06 12.91
N LYS A 496 -30.72 4.99 13.41
CA LYS A 496 -29.28 4.77 13.33
C LYS A 496 -28.79 4.70 11.89
N GLY A 497 -29.52 3.99 11.03
CA GLY A 497 -29.25 3.93 9.60
C GLY A 497 -29.41 5.28 8.89
N ARG A 498 -30.41 6.09 9.27
CA ARG A 498 -30.58 7.45 8.73
C ARG A 498 -29.40 8.35 9.09
N ALA A 499 -28.91 8.27 10.32
CA ALA A 499 -27.70 8.98 10.73
C ALA A 499 -26.51 8.56 9.88
N ALA A 500 -26.33 7.26 9.68
CA ALA A 500 -25.23 6.73 8.86
C ALA A 500 -25.29 7.18 7.40
N CYS A 501 -26.46 7.39 6.82
CA CYS A 501 -26.64 7.92 5.47
C CYS A 501 -26.06 9.31 5.25
N LEU A 502 -25.83 10.07 6.31
CA LEU A 502 -25.30 11.44 6.26
C LEU A 502 -23.79 11.50 6.48
N ILE A 503 -23.15 10.37 6.73
CA ILE A 503 -21.73 10.26 7.05
C ILE A 503 -21.00 9.58 5.90
N ASP A 504 -20.20 10.32 5.15
CA ASP A 504 -19.42 9.83 4.02
C ASP A 504 -17.90 9.96 4.23
N THR A 505 -17.46 10.67 5.24
CA THR A 505 -16.03 10.96 5.46
C THR A 505 -15.34 9.91 6.32
N GLY A 506 -15.96 9.41 7.37
CA GLY A 506 -15.43 8.40 8.26
C GLY A 506 -16.12 7.04 8.08
N ASP A 507 -15.73 6.06 8.89
CA ASP A 507 -16.42 4.77 8.95
C ASP A 507 -17.81 4.97 9.56
N GLU A 508 -18.84 4.88 8.75
CA GLU A 508 -20.23 5.17 9.12
C GLU A 508 -20.77 4.24 10.20
N LEU A 509 -20.33 2.98 10.22
CA LEU A 509 -20.73 2.02 11.25
C LEU A 509 -20.14 2.38 12.62
N LEU A 510 -18.86 2.68 12.63
CA LEU A 510 -18.12 3.00 13.85
C LEU A 510 -18.58 4.34 14.44
N VAL A 511 -18.73 5.35 13.60
CA VAL A 511 -19.17 6.70 14.04
C VAL A 511 -20.57 6.65 14.63
N THR A 512 -21.51 5.99 13.97
CA THR A 512 -22.87 5.86 14.48
C THR A 512 -22.93 5.01 15.74
N GLU A 513 -22.08 4.00 15.87
CA GLU A 513 -21.97 3.24 17.11
C GLU A 513 -21.57 4.13 18.29
N LEU A 514 -20.57 5.00 18.10
CA LEU A 514 -20.17 5.97 19.13
C LEU A 514 -21.28 6.97 19.49
N MET A 515 -22.05 7.41 18.50
CA MET A 515 -23.17 8.31 18.74
C MET A 515 -24.28 7.65 19.58
N PHE A 516 -24.60 6.40 19.28
CA PHE A 516 -25.71 5.68 19.91
C PHE A 516 -25.35 4.94 21.20
N ASN A 517 -24.05 4.65 21.43
CA ASN A 517 -23.61 4.05 22.70
C ASN A 517 -23.28 5.09 23.80
N GLY A 518 -23.39 6.36 23.50
CA GLY A 518 -23.18 7.45 24.48
C GLY A 518 -21.71 7.84 24.67
N THR A 519 -20.78 7.38 23.85
CA THR A 519 -19.35 7.74 23.99
C THR A 519 -19.11 9.24 23.92
N PHE A 520 -19.81 9.97 23.07
CA PHE A 520 -19.71 11.44 22.97
C PHE A 520 -20.37 12.20 24.09
N ASN A 521 -21.26 11.60 24.88
CA ASN A 521 -22.09 12.31 25.86
C ASN A 521 -21.27 12.92 27.01
N ASP A 522 -20.22 12.19 27.46
CA ASP A 522 -19.38 12.59 28.58
C ASP A 522 -18.18 13.45 28.17
N LEU A 523 -18.01 13.68 26.87
CA LEU A 523 -16.89 14.42 26.31
C LEU A 523 -17.28 15.91 26.13
N ASP A 524 -16.33 16.80 26.39
CA ASP A 524 -16.46 18.18 25.96
C ASP A 524 -16.21 18.30 24.43
N HIS A 525 -16.49 19.46 23.84
CA HIS A 525 -16.33 19.66 22.41
C HIS A 525 -14.87 19.59 21.94
N HIS A 526 -13.90 19.86 22.82
CA HIS A 526 -12.48 19.71 22.51
C HIS A 526 -12.07 18.22 22.38
N GLN A 527 -12.55 17.40 23.33
CA GLN A 527 -12.37 15.96 23.27
C GLN A 527 -13.09 15.32 22.08
N VAL A 528 -14.27 15.80 21.75
CA VAL A 528 -15.05 15.36 20.57
C VAL A 528 -14.29 15.66 19.28
N ALA A 529 -13.75 16.86 19.12
CA ALA A 529 -12.93 17.21 17.96
C ALA A 529 -11.69 16.32 17.83
N ALA A 530 -10.99 16.09 18.93
CA ALA A 530 -9.82 15.22 18.98
C ALA A 530 -10.16 13.77 18.62
N LEU A 531 -11.24 13.22 19.19
CA LEU A 531 -11.68 11.84 18.91
C LEU A 531 -12.14 11.69 17.46
N ALA A 532 -12.89 12.66 16.94
CA ALA A 532 -13.32 12.67 15.55
C ALA A 532 -12.16 12.72 14.56
N SER A 533 -11.02 13.31 14.93
CA SER A 533 -9.83 13.33 14.09
C SER A 533 -9.27 11.94 13.77
N CYS A 534 -9.57 10.93 14.58
CA CYS A 534 -9.17 9.56 14.36
C CYS A 534 -9.78 8.94 13.08
N PHE A 535 -10.89 9.46 12.61
CA PHE A 535 -11.58 9.01 11.40
C PHE A 535 -11.05 9.66 10.12
N ILE A 536 -10.25 10.69 10.24
CA ILE A 536 -9.76 11.46 9.09
C ILE A 536 -8.45 10.83 8.57
N PRO A 537 -8.33 10.61 7.25
CA PRO A 537 -7.08 10.20 6.65
C PRO A 537 -5.96 11.20 6.92
N VAL A 538 -4.82 10.72 7.36
CA VAL A 538 -3.65 11.52 7.70
C VAL A 538 -2.38 10.78 7.29
N ASP A 539 -1.33 11.52 6.99
CA ASP A 539 -0.01 10.95 6.75
C ASP A 539 0.47 10.20 8.00
N LYS A 540 1.13 9.07 7.80
CA LYS A 540 1.68 8.30 8.92
C LYS A 540 2.76 9.11 9.64
N SER A 541 2.67 9.19 10.95
CA SER A 541 3.70 9.74 11.81
C SER A 541 4.70 8.66 12.23
N SER A 542 5.98 9.00 12.28
CA SER A 542 7.03 8.15 12.84
C SER A 542 7.22 8.35 14.34
N GLU A 543 6.59 9.37 14.91
CA GLU A 543 6.72 9.69 16.33
C GLU A 543 5.78 8.85 17.20
N GLN A 544 6.20 8.57 18.42
CA GLN A 544 5.34 7.95 19.43
C GLN A 544 4.23 8.91 19.84
N ILE A 545 3.01 8.36 19.89
CA ILE A 545 1.84 9.11 20.35
C ILE A 545 1.84 9.14 21.87
N ASN A 546 2.13 10.31 22.44
CA ASN A 546 1.95 10.56 23.86
C ASN A 546 0.55 11.14 24.07
N LEU A 547 -0.39 10.30 24.48
CA LEU A 547 -1.74 10.74 24.75
C LEU A 547 -1.86 11.42 26.12
N ARG A 548 -2.61 12.52 26.14
CA ARG A 548 -3.09 13.14 27.38
C ARG A 548 -4.06 12.20 28.08
N THR A 549 -4.14 12.31 29.39
CA THR A 549 -5.06 11.50 30.21
C THR A 549 -6.52 11.68 29.80
N GLU A 550 -6.90 12.90 29.39
CA GLU A 550 -8.26 13.24 28.93
C GLU A 550 -8.66 12.56 27.62
N LEU A 551 -7.67 12.15 26.81
CA LEU A 551 -7.89 11.51 25.50
C LEU A 551 -7.69 9.99 25.53
N ALA A 552 -7.01 9.47 26.53
CA ALA A 552 -6.67 8.05 26.63
C ALA A 552 -7.91 7.15 26.72
N LYS A 553 -8.85 7.48 27.61
CA LYS A 553 -10.09 6.72 27.79
C LYS A 553 -11.01 6.80 26.57
N PRO A 554 -11.27 7.98 25.96
CA PRO A 554 -12.04 8.07 24.72
C PRO A 554 -11.45 7.25 23.59
N LEU A 555 -10.14 7.28 23.40
CA LEU A 555 -9.47 6.47 22.38
C LEU A 555 -9.63 4.97 22.63
N GLN A 556 -9.50 4.52 23.87
CA GLN A 556 -9.72 3.12 24.23
C GLN A 556 -11.15 2.68 23.90
N GLN A 557 -12.15 3.48 24.23
CA GLN A 557 -13.55 3.21 23.91
C GLN A 557 -13.79 3.14 22.40
N LEU A 558 -13.14 4.02 21.62
CA LEU A 558 -13.20 4.00 20.16
C LEU A 558 -12.58 2.71 19.60
N GLN A 559 -11.43 2.31 20.08
CA GLN A 559 -10.74 1.08 19.65
C GLN A 559 -11.54 -0.18 20.01
N GLU A 560 -12.17 -0.22 21.18
CA GLU A 560 -13.04 -1.32 21.59
C GLU A 560 -14.30 -1.42 20.71
N SER A 561 -14.92 -0.27 20.40
CA SER A 561 -16.05 -0.22 19.47
C SER A 561 -15.68 -0.66 18.06
N ALA A 562 -14.51 -0.27 17.57
CA ALA A 562 -13.99 -0.69 16.27
C ALA A 562 -13.75 -2.21 16.24
N ARG A 563 -13.18 -2.77 17.28
CA ARG A 563 -12.97 -4.21 17.43
C ARG A 563 -14.28 -4.98 17.40
N LYS A 564 -15.27 -4.53 18.14
CA LYS A 564 -16.60 -5.12 18.18
C LYS A 564 -17.27 -5.11 16.80
N ILE A 565 -17.17 -4.01 16.06
CA ILE A 565 -17.74 -3.93 14.70
C ILE A 565 -16.99 -4.86 13.74
N ALA A 566 -15.66 -4.95 13.84
CA ALA A 566 -14.89 -5.89 13.04
C ALA A 566 -15.26 -7.35 13.31
N GLU A 567 -15.46 -7.71 14.57
CA GLU A 567 -15.91 -9.05 14.97
C GLU A 567 -17.30 -9.38 14.41
N ILE A 568 -18.23 -8.44 14.45
CA ILE A 568 -19.59 -8.60 13.87
C ILE A 568 -19.52 -8.80 12.36
N GLN A 569 -18.68 -8.05 11.67
CA GLN A 569 -18.47 -8.22 10.22
C GLN A 569 -17.87 -9.59 9.90
N HIS A 570 -16.93 -10.05 10.70
CA HIS A 570 -16.34 -11.39 10.56
C HIS A 570 -17.37 -12.50 10.79
N GLU A 571 -18.20 -12.39 11.82
CA GLU A 571 -19.31 -13.33 12.08
C GLU A 571 -20.31 -13.37 10.92
N CYS A 572 -20.52 -12.27 10.23
CA CYS A 572 -21.40 -12.18 9.05
C CYS A 572 -20.73 -12.64 7.75
N LYS A 573 -19.60 -13.35 7.82
CA LYS A 573 -18.87 -13.92 6.68
C LYS A 573 -18.28 -12.89 5.72
N LEU A 574 -17.94 -11.70 6.21
CA LEU A 574 -17.12 -10.75 5.48
C LEU A 574 -15.64 -11.01 5.76
N GLU A 575 -14.82 -10.83 4.76
CA GLU A 575 -13.36 -10.95 4.89
C GLU A 575 -12.78 -9.72 5.58
N VAL A 576 -12.95 -9.65 6.89
CA VAL A 576 -12.45 -8.57 7.74
C VAL A 576 -11.48 -9.13 8.77
N ASN A 577 -10.23 -8.67 8.72
CA ASN A 577 -9.27 -8.89 9.79
C ASN A 577 -9.50 -7.84 10.87
N VAL A 578 -9.73 -8.28 12.11
CA VAL A 578 -10.08 -7.40 13.23
C VAL A 578 -8.99 -6.36 13.50
N ASP A 579 -7.74 -6.76 13.57
CA ASP A 579 -6.63 -5.86 13.87
C ASP A 579 -6.37 -4.86 12.73
N GLU A 580 -6.42 -5.31 11.48
CA GLU A 580 -6.31 -4.45 10.30
C GLU A 580 -7.45 -3.42 10.22
N TYR A 581 -8.66 -3.83 10.54
CA TYR A 581 -9.81 -2.94 10.58
C TYR A 581 -9.64 -1.83 11.61
N VAL A 582 -9.24 -2.18 12.84
CA VAL A 582 -8.99 -1.20 13.91
C VAL A 582 -7.91 -0.22 13.49
N GLU A 583 -6.79 -0.70 12.96
CA GLU A 583 -5.68 0.17 12.53
C GLU A 583 -6.05 1.07 11.35
N SER A 584 -6.85 0.58 10.41
CA SER A 584 -7.25 1.37 9.23
C SER A 584 -8.34 2.39 9.52
N THR A 585 -9.22 2.13 10.49
CA THR A 585 -10.34 3.01 10.84
C THR A 585 -10.04 3.99 11.95
N VAL A 586 -9.12 3.65 12.86
CA VAL A 586 -8.74 4.49 14.00
C VAL A 586 -7.32 4.99 13.82
N ARG A 587 -7.16 6.30 13.56
CA ARG A 587 -5.89 6.97 13.29
C ARG A 587 -5.63 8.08 14.29
N PRO A 588 -5.01 7.78 15.46
CA PRO A 588 -4.92 8.72 16.57
C PRO A 588 -3.79 9.76 16.42
N PHE A 589 -3.15 9.85 15.27
CA PHE A 589 -1.93 10.65 15.05
C PHE A 589 -2.08 12.14 15.28
N LEU A 590 -3.27 12.70 15.05
CA LEU A 590 -3.58 14.12 15.22
C LEU A 590 -4.43 14.44 16.44
N MET A 591 -4.77 13.48 17.27
CA MET A 591 -5.66 13.71 18.42
C MET A 591 -5.17 14.84 19.33
N ASP A 592 -3.90 14.78 19.74
CA ASP A 592 -3.34 15.78 20.65
C ASP A 592 -3.18 17.15 19.97
N VAL A 593 -2.79 17.16 18.71
CA VAL A 593 -2.69 18.35 17.87
C VAL A 593 -4.05 19.07 17.77
N ILE A 594 -5.09 18.33 17.44
CA ILE A 594 -6.44 18.89 17.31
C ILE A 594 -7.00 19.33 18.67
N TYR A 595 -6.75 18.57 19.71
CA TYR A 595 -7.16 18.92 21.07
C TYR A 595 -6.55 20.26 21.52
N CYS A 596 -5.24 20.43 21.36
CA CYS A 596 -4.55 21.67 21.68
C CYS A 596 -5.00 22.84 20.80
N TRP A 597 -5.17 22.60 19.50
CA TRP A 597 -5.69 23.61 18.58
C TRP A 597 -7.09 24.06 18.95
N SER A 598 -7.98 23.15 19.26
CA SER A 598 -9.35 23.45 19.72
C SER A 598 -9.36 24.28 21.00
N LYS A 599 -8.40 24.06 21.89
CA LYS A 599 -8.23 24.81 23.14
C LYS A 599 -7.57 26.18 23.00
N GLY A 600 -7.13 26.56 21.82
CA GLY A 600 -6.58 27.87 21.56
C GLY A 600 -5.05 27.92 21.39
N ALA A 601 -4.36 26.78 21.29
CA ALA A 601 -2.94 26.76 21.00
C ALA A 601 -2.63 27.42 19.66
N SER A 602 -1.48 28.06 19.54
CA SER A 602 -1.02 28.67 18.29
C SER A 602 -0.63 27.58 17.27
N PHE A 603 -0.62 27.92 15.99
CA PHE A 603 -0.17 27.00 14.96
C PHE A 603 1.30 26.61 15.14
N ALA A 604 2.15 27.57 15.54
CA ALA A 604 3.54 27.32 15.88
C ALA A 604 3.72 26.27 16.98
N GLU A 605 2.86 26.27 17.99
CA GLU A 605 2.88 25.27 19.05
C GLU A 605 2.45 23.89 18.57
N VAL A 606 1.38 23.78 17.77
CA VAL A 606 0.86 22.49 17.33
C VAL A 606 1.75 21.80 16.28
N ILE A 607 2.43 22.53 15.43
CA ILE A 607 3.37 21.94 14.46
C ILE A 607 4.60 21.32 15.13
N GLN A 608 4.98 21.76 16.33
CA GLN A 608 6.07 21.16 17.09
C GLN A 608 5.69 19.83 17.76
N MET A 609 4.41 19.52 17.84
CA MET A 609 3.89 18.32 18.48
C MET A 609 3.91 17.09 17.58
N THR A 610 4.19 17.24 16.30
CA THR A 610 4.15 16.17 15.30
C THR A 610 5.17 16.40 14.20
N ASP A 611 5.57 15.32 13.54
CA ASP A 611 6.42 15.31 12.34
C ASP A 611 5.62 15.38 11.03
N ILE A 612 4.29 15.49 11.12
CA ILE A 612 3.41 15.61 9.95
C ILE A 612 3.57 17.01 9.35
N PHE A 613 3.63 17.08 8.02
CA PHE A 613 3.74 18.35 7.30
C PHE A 613 2.58 19.31 7.62
N GLU A 614 2.89 20.59 7.74
CA GLU A 614 1.92 21.65 8.08
C GLU A 614 0.73 21.68 7.13
N GLY A 615 0.95 21.54 5.84
CA GLY A 615 -0.12 21.48 4.84
C GLY A 615 -1.02 20.25 4.99
N SER A 616 -0.47 19.13 5.43
CA SER A 616 -1.23 17.92 5.74
C SER A 616 -2.09 18.10 7.00
N ILE A 617 -1.58 18.78 8.03
CA ILE A 617 -2.35 19.11 9.24
C ILE A 617 -3.54 20.01 8.87
N ILE A 618 -3.32 21.06 8.08
CA ILE A 618 -4.38 21.98 7.64
C ILE A 618 -5.45 21.26 6.83
N ARG A 619 -5.03 20.45 5.87
CA ARG A 619 -5.97 19.67 5.05
C ARG A 619 -6.79 18.70 5.88
N SER A 620 -6.16 18.00 6.82
CA SER A 620 -6.85 17.10 7.74
C SER A 620 -7.80 17.84 8.67
N ALA A 621 -7.42 19.02 9.18
CA ALA A 621 -8.29 19.85 10.01
C ALA A 621 -9.52 20.36 9.24
N ARG A 622 -9.37 20.77 8.00
CA ARG A 622 -10.49 21.18 7.13
C ARG A 622 -11.44 20.01 6.85
N ARG A 623 -10.89 18.83 6.58
CA ARG A 623 -11.68 17.63 6.41
C ARG A 623 -12.39 17.19 7.70
N LEU A 624 -11.74 17.38 8.83
CA LEU A 624 -12.35 17.17 10.14
C LEU A 624 -13.54 18.12 10.37
N ASP A 625 -13.42 19.36 9.97
CA ASP A 625 -14.53 20.30 10.06
C ASP A 625 -15.73 19.86 9.21
N GLU A 626 -15.51 19.43 7.98
CA GLU A 626 -16.56 18.85 7.14
C GLU A 626 -17.19 17.62 7.82
N PHE A 627 -16.38 16.75 8.39
CA PHE A 627 -16.85 15.57 9.11
C PHE A 627 -17.68 15.92 10.35
N LEU A 628 -17.24 16.89 11.15
CA LEU A 628 -18.01 17.39 12.30
C LEU A 628 -19.36 17.97 11.88
N ASN A 629 -19.44 18.65 10.75
CA ASN A 629 -20.70 19.12 10.19
C ASN A 629 -21.61 17.99 9.71
N GLN A 630 -21.05 16.90 9.19
CA GLN A 630 -21.83 15.69 8.89
C GLN A 630 -22.35 15.02 10.16
N LEU A 631 -21.56 14.95 11.22
CA LEU A 631 -21.99 14.46 12.54
C LEU A 631 -23.10 15.35 13.14
N ARG A 632 -22.98 16.67 12.99
CA ARG A 632 -23.99 17.60 13.37
C ARG A 632 -25.32 17.35 12.65
N ALA A 633 -25.29 17.19 11.33
CA ALA A 633 -26.45 16.84 10.52
C ALA A 633 -27.06 15.49 10.93
N ALA A 634 -26.23 14.49 11.21
CA ALA A 634 -26.67 13.19 11.69
C ALA A 634 -27.35 13.30 13.07
N ALA A 635 -26.77 14.03 13.99
CA ALA A 635 -27.36 14.28 15.31
C ALA A 635 -28.71 15.02 15.20
N GLN A 636 -28.82 16.01 14.32
CA GLN A 636 -30.06 16.70 14.02
C GLN A 636 -31.15 15.78 13.48
N ALA A 637 -30.78 14.90 12.58
CA ALA A 637 -31.69 13.93 11.95
C ALA A 637 -32.29 12.92 12.95
N VAL A 638 -31.57 12.61 14.02
CA VAL A 638 -32.04 11.71 15.10
C VAL A 638 -32.63 12.44 16.31
N GLY A 639 -32.65 13.79 16.29
CA GLY A 639 -33.22 14.59 17.33
C GLY A 639 -32.35 14.76 18.58
N GLU A 640 -31.05 14.46 18.50
CA GLU A 640 -30.09 14.62 19.60
C GLU A 640 -29.51 16.05 19.66
N VAL A 641 -30.26 16.98 20.21
CA VAL A 641 -29.92 18.41 20.25
C VAL A 641 -28.62 18.68 21.00
N THR A 642 -28.36 17.95 22.08
CA THR A 642 -27.11 18.11 22.87
C THR A 642 -25.89 17.74 22.04
N LEU A 643 -25.93 16.64 21.31
CA LEU A 643 -24.86 16.23 20.41
C LEU A 643 -24.72 17.18 19.22
N GLU A 644 -25.81 17.64 18.64
CA GLU A 644 -25.80 18.64 17.57
C GLU A 644 -25.02 19.88 17.97
N ASN A 645 -25.35 20.44 19.16
CA ASN A 645 -24.66 21.60 19.71
C ASN A 645 -23.19 21.33 20.01
N LYS A 646 -22.88 20.16 20.51
CA LYS A 646 -21.52 19.76 20.82
C LYS A 646 -20.66 19.65 19.54
N PHE A 647 -21.18 19.06 18.48
CA PHE A 647 -20.48 18.99 17.18
C PHE A 647 -20.37 20.39 16.55
N ALA A 648 -21.35 21.22 16.67
CA ALA A 648 -21.29 22.63 16.23
C ALA A 648 -20.20 23.41 16.98
N ALA A 649 -20.09 23.24 18.29
CA ALA A 649 -19.06 23.87 19.11
C ALA A 649 -17.66 23.33 18.75
N ALA A 650 -17.53 22.04 18.50
CA ALA A 650 -16.27 21.40 18.05
C ALA A 650 -15.81 21.96 16.69
N SER A 651 -16.72 22.03 15.71
CA SER A 651 -16.48 22.69 14.42
C SER A 651 -16.03 24.14 14.57
N GLY A 652 -16.77 24.93 15.36
CA GLY A 652 -16.45 26.33 15.61
C GLY A 652 -15.08 26.55 16.26
N SER A 653 -14.66 25.64 17.13
CA SER A 653 -13.36 25.73 17.80
C SER A 653 -12.15 25.50 16.86
N LEU A 654 -12.37 24.85 15.74
CA LEU A 654 -11.33 24.61 14.74
C LEU A 654 -11.14 25.76 13.75
N ARG A 655 -12.22 26.52 13.49
CA ARG A 655 -12.29 27.56 12.45
C ARG A 655 -11.64 28.86 12.89
N ARG A 656 -10.33 28.84 12.96
CA ARG A 656 -9.53 30.03 13.27
C ARG A 656 -8.16 29.99 12.61
N GLY A 657 -7.54 31.16 12.51
CA GLY A 657 -6.16 31.31 12.07
C GLY A 657 -5.85 30.71 10.71
N ILE A 658 -4.64 30.25 10.56
CA ILE A 658 -4.09 29.73 9.30
C ILE A 658 -4.78 28.45 8.82
N MET A 659 -5.37 27.66 9.72
CA MET A 659 -6.07 26.43 9.35
C MET A 659 -7.25 26.69 8.40
N PHE A 660 -7.88 27.84 8.52
CA PHE A 660 -9.06 28.27 7.73
C PHE A 660 -8.86 29.61 7.03
N ALA A 661 -7.60 30.00 6.79
CA ALA A 661 -7.28 31.18 6.01
C ALA A 661 -7.82 31.07 4.58
N ASN A 662 -8.24 32.18 4.03
CA ASN A 662 -8.74 32.27 2.66
C ASN A 662 -7.61 31.97 1.66
N SER A 663 -8.01 31.45 0.49
CA SER A 663 -7.10 31.30 -0.66
C SER A 663 -6.69 32.66 -1.20
N LEU A 664 -5.46 32.76 -1.71
CA LEU A 664 -4.99 33.96 -2.43
C LEU A 664 -5.67 34.15 -3.79
N TYR A 665 -6.37 33.14 -4.29
CA TYR A 665 -7.12 33.19 -5.55
C TYR A 665 -8.54 33.71 -5.40
N LEU A 666 -9.01 33.96 -4.15
CA LEU A 666 -10.34 34.49 -3.86
C LEU A 666 -10.31 36.05 -3.73
#